data_83b2634e4d0ce5925d072efe9ce0e342
#
_entry.id   83b2634e4d0ce5925d072efe9ce0e342
#
_cell.length_a   1.000
_cell.length_b   1.000
_cell.length_c   1.000
_cell.angle_alpha   90.00
_cell.angle_beta   90.00
_cell.angle_gamma   90.00
#
_symmetry.space_group_name_H-M   'P 1'
#
loop_
_entity.id
_entity.type
_entity.pdbx_description
1 polymer ?
#
loop_
_entity_poly.entity_id
_entity_poly.type
_entity_poly.pdbx_seq_one_letter_code
_entity_poly.pdbx_strand_id
1 'polypeptide(L)'
;MTEQHTPAEAPSVPRAASRVRASSLVGRRWLNTGGDQVTLEDLRGKVVVLDFWTFCCINCLHVADELRPLEAEFEDVLVTVGVHSPKFEHEADPDALDAAVERYEIAHPVLDDPELTTWQAYSARAWPTLVVVDPEGYIVAHLSGEGHVAGLYSLVQELVAEHEAKGTLHRGSGPYVPPAPVARDLKFPGKAIALGGRGTEPGSLLVADTGHHRIVEVASDLTTVLRAVGGGDPAQAPAEAAELALPTPGMRGHRDGGPDEALFSEPNGLLLLPEDVAAEVGYDVVVADTVNHRLRGLSLATGEVTTLAGNGVQKLIDSERVREAARDEEGVAVDLADIDADPLAVSLSSPWDVAWDAAAGRVIVAMAGTHQLFSFDPVARVLSVWAGIGLEGLTDGPADEAWFAQSSGLSVDAEGTLWVADSETSAVRRVRTGDDGARTVDTAVGTGLFDFGHVDGDPAQARLQHPLGVTALPDGSVLVADTYNGAIRRYAPESTDAAGRAVPASVSTVTRGLAEPADVLVEHGEDGAPQDIVVVETNAHRLVRIAVPGEYLTVDEGARQTARPRTDVVAGELELTVGFAAPSGQKLDERWGDPTQLKVSSSPESLLLDGAGTSVGLTRTLRLDPEATEGVLHITARAAACDGEHGRPIPDNAACHLYQQDWGIPVRVHAREAAPEGAETRLDLDLRGLH
;
A
#
# COMPACT_ATOMS: atom_id res chain seq x y z
N MET A 1 -56.77 6.15 8.07
CA MET A 1 -55.94 7.33 8.25
C MET A 1 -54.60 6.95 7.68
N THR A 2 -54.32 7.36 6.45
CA THR A 2 -53.07 7.15 5.74
C THR A 2 -52.09 8.22 6.21
N GLU A 3 -51.09 7.84 7.00
CA GLU A 3 -49.95 8.72 7.27
C GLU A 3 -49.25 9.05 5.96
N GLN A 4 -49.29 10.31 5.60
CA GLN A 4 -48.46 10.84 4.52
C GLN A 4 -47.03 10.87 5.02
N HIS A 5 -46.19 9.98 4.50
CA HIS A 5 -44.72 10.11 4.62
C HIS A 5 -44.33 11.41 3.89
N THR A 6 -43.95 12.41 4.67
CA THR A 6 -43.22 13.58 4.17
C THR A 6 -41.85 13.06 3.72
N PRO A 7 -41.41 13.34 2.46
CA PRO A 7 -40.04 12.99 2.07
C PRO A 7 -39.05 13.65 3.04
N ALA A 8 -38.09 12.92 3.51
CA ALA A 8 -36.97 13.50 4.27
C ALA A 8 -36.35 14.63 3.43
N GLU A 9 -36.20 15.82 4.01
CA GLU A 9 -35.48 16.92 3.37
C GLU A 9 -34.08 16.41 2.98
N ALA A 10 -33.69 16.60 1.72
CA ALA A 10 -32.37 16.25 1.26
C ALA A 10 -31.32 16.95 2.12
N PRO A 11 -30.22 16.28 2.49
CA PRO A 11 -29.18 16.89 3.32
C PRO A 11 -28.66 18.15 2.61
N SER A 12 -28.70 19.30 3.29
CA SER A 12 -28.24 20.58 2.74
C SER A 12 -26.80 20.85 3.21
N VAL A 13 -25.92 21.18 2.27
CA VAL A 13 -24.58 21.66 2.58
C VAL A 13 -24.67 23.10 3.09
N PRO A 14 -24.12 23.43 4.28
CA PRO A 14 -24.11 24.79 4.79
C PRO A 14 -23.28 25.71 3.88
N ARG A 15 -23.89 26.80 3.37
CA ARG A 15 -23.14 27.82 2.63
C ARG A 15 -22.28 28.66 3.56
N ALA A 16 -21.08 29.02 3.10
CA ALA A 16 -20.19 29.93 3.82
C ALA A 16 -20.86 31.29 4.10
N ALA A 17 -20.85 31.74 5.35
CA ALA A 17 -21.48 33.00 5.75
C ALA A 17 -20.72 34.25 5.23
N SER A 18 -19.46 34.12 4.86
CA SER A 18 -18.60 35.20 4.37
C SER A 18 -18.18 34.97 2.94
N ARG A 19 -18.16 36.03 2.14
CA ARG A 19 -17.75 35.99 0.72
C ARG A 19 -16.23 36.05 0.64
N VAL A 20 -15.57 34.90 0.55
CA VAL A 20 -14.11 34.75 0.44
C VAL A 20 -13.76 34.37 -1.00
N ARG A 21 -12.83 35.10 -1.60
CA ARG A 21 -12.32 34.76 -2.94
C ARG A 21 -11.40 33.53 -2.84
N ALA A 22 -11.59 32.60 -3.76
CA ALA A 22 -10.73 31.42 -3.85
C ALA A 22 -9.28 31.81 -4.16
N SER A 23 -8.33 31.19 -3.51
CA SER A 23 -6.88 31.38 -3.70
C SER A 23 -6.42 30.76 -5.01
N SER A 24 -5.32 31.23 -5.56
CA SER A 24 -4.70 30.63 -6.74
C SER A 24 -4.30 29.19 -6.49
N LEU A 25 -4.40 28.36 -7.51
CA LEU A 25 -3.94 26.96 -7.50
C LEU A 25 -2.43 26.95 -7.83
N VAL A 26 -1.62 26.45 -6.92
CA VAL A 26 -0.15 26.41 -7.02
C VAL A 26 0.32 24.99 -6.72
N GLY A 27 1.04 24.39 -7.64
CA GLY A 27 1.59 23.05 -7.52
C GLY A 27 2.74 22.83 -8.49
N ARG A 28 3.29 21.64 -8.51
CA ARG A 28 4.44 21.27 -9.34
C ARG A 28 4.07 21.14 -10.82
N ARG A 29 2.92 20.49 -11.09
CA ARG A 29 2.44 20.22 -12.46
C ARG A 29 0.92 19.92 -12.47
N TRP A 30 0.38 19.81 -13.69
CA TRP A 30 -0.98 19.37 -13.93
C TRP A 30 -0.99 18.05 -14.68
N LEU A 31 -1.95 17.18 -14.33
CA LEU A 31 -2.28 15.95 -15.05
C LEU A 31 -3.66 16.09 -15.67
N ASN A 32 -3.94 15.27 -16.67
CA ASN A 32 -5.25 15.23 -17.36
C ASN A 32 -5.68 16.59 -17.97
N THR A 33 -4.72 17.41 -18.39
CA THR A 33 -4.97 18.72 -19.03
C THR A 33 -4.33 18.86 -20.42
N GLY A 34 -3.76 17.75 -20.96
CA GLY A 34 -3.03 17.80 -22.23
C GLY A 34 -1.72 18.61 -22.17
N GLY A 35 -1.23 18.93 -20.96
CA GLY A 35 -0.03 19.73 -20.71
C GLY A 35 -0.30 21.20 -20.42
N ASP A 36 -1.56 21.64 -20.45
CA ASP A 36 -1.93 23.01 -20.14
C ASP A 36 -1.96 23.25 -18.62
N GLN A 37 -1.63 24.51 -18.24
CA GLN A 37 -1.83 24.99 -16.87
C GLN A 37 -3.26 25.48 -16.72
N VAL A 38 -3.92 25.14 -15.62
CA VAL A 38 -5.30 25.56 -15.34
C VAL A 38 -5.31 26.56 -14.19
N THR A 39 -5.98 27.68 -14.39
CA THR A 39 -6.14 28.70 -13.35
C THR A 39 -7.63 28.88 -13.01
N LEU A 40 -7.92 29.40 -11.80
CA LEU A 40 -9.30 29.73 -11.44
C LEU A 40 -9.91 30.85 -12.30
N GLU A 41 -9.07 31.66 -12.94
CA GLU A 41 -9.50 32.65 -13.93
C GLU A 41 -10.05 31.97 -15.19
N ASP A 42 -9.41 30.89 -15.66
CA ASP A 42 -9.86 30.08 -16.80
C ASP A 42 -11.17 29.38 -16.52
N LEU A 43 -11.44 29.07 -15.25
CA LEU A 43 -12.64 28.38 -14.77
C LEU A 43 -13.79 29.35 -14.43
N ARG A 44 -13.67 30.66 -14.69
CA ARG A 44 -14.76 31.61 -14.46
C ARG A 44 -15.99 31.25 -15.29
N GLY A 45 -17.12 31.29 -14.64
CA GLY A 45 -18.40 30.85 -15.21
C GLY A 45 -18.74 29.39 -14.95
N LYS A 46 -17.84 28.61 -14.35
CA LYS A 46 -18.09 27.23 -13.90
C LYS A 46 -18.26 27.17 -12.40
N VAL A 47 -19.06 26.23 -11.93
CA VAL A 47 -18.96 25.74 -10.55
C VAL A 47 -17.69 24.90 -10.47
N VAL A 48 -16.84 25.15 -9.48
CA VAL A 48 -15.60 24.38 -9.31
C VAL A 48 -15.65 23.65 -7.98
N VAL A 49 -15.35 22.35 -8.00
CA VAL A 49 -15.12 21.53 -6.81
C VAL A 49 -13.63 21.22 -6.75
N LEU A 50 -12.95 21.72 -5.72
CA LEU A 50 -11.59 21.33 -5.42
C LEU A 50 -11.65 20.15 -4.47
N ASP A 51 -11.11 19.01 -4.91
CA ASP A 51 -10.99 17.78 -4.12
C ASP A 51 -9.55 17.64 -3.64
N PHE A 52 -9.32 17.88 -2.34
CA PHE A 52 -8.03 17.69 -1.70
C PHE A 52 -7.90 16.23 -1.27
N TRP A 53 -7.12 15.46 -2.00
CA TRP A 53 -7.01 14.02 -1.87
C TRP A 53 -5.57 13.53 -1.81
N THR A 54 -5.41 12.27 -1.43
CA THR A 54 -4.17 11.52 -1.53
C THR A 54 -4.50 10.07 -1.86
N PHE A 55 -3.62 9.37 -2.59
CA PHE A 55 -4.00 8.07 -3.14
C PHE A 55 -3.88 6.89 -2.17
N CYS A 56 -3.30 7.06 -0.99
CA CYS A 56 -3.34 6.06 0.07
C CYS A 56 -4.71 5.97 0.76
N CYS A 57 -5.45 7.07 0.79
CA CYS A 57 -6.62 7.26 1.65
C CYS A 57 -7.88 6.67 1.02
N ILE A 58 -8.43 5.60 1.62
CA ILE A 58 -9.66 4.94 1.14
C ILE A 58 -10.85 5.91 1.08
N ASN A 59 -10.98 6.80 2.05
CA ASN A 59 -12.09 7.78 2.08
C ASN A 59 -11.99 8.78 0.91
N CYS A 60 -10.77 9.10 0.45
CA CYS A 60 -10.57 9.92 -0.75
C CYS A 60 -11.01 9.17 -2.02
N LEU A 61 -10.69 7.87 -2.09
CA LEU A 61 -11.12 7.03 -3.21
C LEU A 61 -12.65 6.89 -3.25
N HIS A 62 -13.31 6.78 -2.10
CA HIS A 62 -14.76 6.81 -2.00
C HIS A 62 -15.33 8.12 -2.57
N VAL A 63 -14.78 9.26 -2.17
CA VAL A 63 -15.22 10.57 -2.68
C VAL A 63 -15.01 10.70 -4.17
N ALA A 64 -13.86 10.24 -4.72
CA ALA A 64 -13.61 10.25 -6.16
C ALA A 64 -14.70 9.46 -6.92
N ASP A 65 -15.10 8.28 -6.40
CA ASP A 65 -16.17 7.49 -7.00
C ASP A 65 -17.55 8.12 -6.84
N GLU A 66 -17.85 8.73 -5.69
CA GLU A 66 -19.10 9.47 -5.46
C GLU A 66 -19.24 10.70 -6.36
N LEU A 67 -18.12 11.34 -6.76
CA LEU A 67 -18.15 12.51 -7.65
C LEU A 67 -18.45 12.15 -9.11
N ARG A 68 -18.13 10.94 -9.59
CA ARG A 68 -18.32 10.55 -11.00
C ARG A 68 -19.73 10.79 -11.55
N PRO A 69 -20.83 10.39 -10.87
CA PRO A 69 -22.18 10.70 -11.35
C PRO A 69 -22.48 12.20 -11.40
N LEU A 70 -21.96 12.96 -10.42
CA LEU A 70 -22.13 14.41 -10.37
C LEU A 70 -21.41 15.09 -11.55
N GLU A 71 -20.17 14.69 -11.82
CA GLU A 71 -19.37 15.18 -12.94
C GLU A 71 -20.05 14.89 -14.29
N ALA A 72 -20.56 13.66 -14.46
CA ALA A 72 -21.26 13.28 -15.69
C ALA A 72 -22.56 14.07 -15.92
N GLU A 73 -23.32 14.34 -14.86
CA GLU A 73 -24.58 15.09 -15.00
C GLU A 73 -24.36 16.57 -15.28
N PHE A 74 -23.32 17.17 -14.69
CA PHE A 74 -23.05 18.60 -14.80
C PHE A 74 -21.82 18.92 -15.66
N GLU A 75 -21.42 18.07 -16.57
CA GLU A 75 -20.16 18.15 -17.37
C GLU A 75 -19.96 19.51 -18.07
N ASP A 76 -21.08 20.20 -18.45
CA ASP A 76 -21.05 21.47 -19.15
C ASP A 76 -20.95 22.71 -18.24
N VAL A 77 -21.11 22.55 -16.92
CA VAL A 77 -21.13 23.65 -15.93
C VAL A 77 -20.30 23.42 -14.69
N LEU A 78 -19.90 22.17 -14.41
CA LEU A 78 -19.08 21.77 -13.27
C LEU A 78 -17.67 21.40 -13.74
N VAL A 79 -16.68 21.78 -12.97
CA VAL A 79 -15.30 21.27 -13.11
C VAL A 79 -14.80 20.82 -11.74
N THR A 80 -14.52 19.53 -11.61
CA THR A 80 -13.74 19.04 -10.48
C THR A 80 -12.26 19.24 -10.76
N VAL A 81 -11.50 19.61 -9.74
CA VAL A 81 -10.04 19.68 -9.76
C VAL A 81 -9.53 18.88 -8.57
N GLY A 82 -8.92 17.75 -8.84
CA GLY A 82 -8.19 17.00 -7.81
C GLY A 82 -6.93 17.76 -7.40
N VAL A 83 -6.78 18.06 -6.12
CA VAL A 83 -5.55 18.63 -5.57
C VAL A 83 -4.87 17.52 -4.78
N HIS A 84 -3.91 16.85 -5.43
CA HIS A 84 -3.19 15.78 -4.78
C HIS A 84 -2.18 16.32 -3.79
N SER A 85 -2.40 16.03 -2.52
CA SER A 85 -1.64 16.55 -1.38
C SER A 85 -1.12 15.35 -0.57
N PRO A 86 0.16 14.96 -0.73
CA PRO A 86 0.68 13.69 -0.21
C PRO A 86 0.70 13.62 1.32
N LYS A 87 0.40 12.43 1.86
CA LYS A 87 0.55 12.06 3.27
C LYS A 87 1.87 11.33 3.51
N PHE A 88 2.23 10.40 2.64
CA PHE A 88 3.46 9.62 2.68
C PHE A 88 4.53 10.18 1.75
N GLU A 89 5.81 9.86 2.02
CA GLU A 89 6.93 10.31 1.16
C GLU A 89 6.81 9.79 -0.26
N HIS A 90 6.39 8.54 -0.44
CA HIS A 90 6.18 7.91 -1.73
C HIS A 90 5.15 8.65 -2.59
N GLU A 91 4.12 9.20 -1.98
CA GLU A 91 3.06 9.91 -2.69
C GLU A 91 3.52 11.25 -3.31
N ALA A 92 4.65 11.79 -2.83
CA ALA A 92 5.26 12.97 -3.44
C ALA A 92 6.04 12.66 -4.74
N ASP A 93 6.23 11.37 -5.06
CA ASP A 93 6.86 10.94 -6.31
C ASP A 93 5.92 11.19 -7.50
N PRO A 94 6.39 11.90 -8.57
CA PRO A 94 5.55 12.22 -9.72
C PRO A 94 5.09 10.97 -10.50
N ASP A 95 5.93 9.94 -10.61
CA ASP A 95 5.59 8.71 -11.34
C ASP A 95 4.58 7.87 -10.56
N ALA A 96 4.65 7.87 -9.22
CA ALA A 96 3.65 7.24 -8.36
C ALA A 96 2.29 7.93 -8.48
N LEU A 97 2.25 9.26 -8.55
CA LEU A 97 1.00 10.01 -8.79
C LEU A 97 0.42 9.72 -10.18
N ASP A 98 1.25 9.66 -11.23
CA ASP A 98 0.78 9.30 -12.58
C ASP A 98 0.12 7.91 -12.58
N ALA A 99 0.76 6.94 -11.95
CA ALA A 99 0.23 5.59 -11.81
C ALA A 99 -1.07 5.57 -10.98
N ALA A 100 -1.17 6.35 -9.91
CA ALA A 100 -2.37 6.43 -9.10
C ALA A 100 -3.55 7.06 -9.85
N VAL A 101 -3.32 8.13 -10.61
CA VAL A 101 -4.35 8.76 -11.46
C VAL A 101 -4.87 7.79 -12.51
N GLU A 102 -3.99 6.96 -13.10
CA GLU A 102 -4.40 5.90 -14.03
C GLU A 102 -5.12 4.74 -13.31
N ARG A 103 -4.60 4.30 -12.14
CA ARG A 103 -5.14 3.18 -11.36
C ARG A 103 -6.58 3.43 -10.95
N TYR A 104 -6.84 4.60 -10.40
CA TYR A 104 -8.15 5.00 -9.87
C TYR A 104 -9.02 5.70 -10.90
N GLU A 105 -8.61 5.69 -12.18
CA GLU A 105 -9.39 6.22 -13.29
C GLU A 105 -9.91 7.64 -13.03
N ILE A 106 -9.05 8.51 -12.48
CA ILE A 106 -9.42 9.90 -12.18
C ILE A 106 -9.69 10.66 -13.50
N ALA A 107 -10.93 11.04 -13.71
CA ALA A 107 -11.44 11.60 -14.97
C ALA A 107 -11.62 13.14 -14.92
N HIS A 108 -10.78 13.83 -14.15
CA HIS A 108 -10.74 15.28 -14.06
C HIS A 108 -9.30 15.80 -14.00
N PRO A 109 -9.05 17.11 -14.18
CA PRO A 109 -7.74 17.72 -13.99
C PRO A 109 -7.19 17.50 -12.58
N VAL A 110 -5.91 17.15 -12.48
CA VAL A 110 -5.24 16.96 -11.18
C VAL A 110 -4.08 17.92 -11.06
N LEU A 111 -4.05 18.68 -9.97
CA LEU A 111 -2.92 19.50 -9.54
C LEU A 111 -2.05 18.67 -8.58
N ASP A 112 -0.77 18.57 -8.90
CA ASP A 112 0.23 17.93 -8.06
C ASP A 112 0.80 18.96 -7.07
N ASP A 113 0.43 18.86 -5.79
CA ASP A 113 0.77 19.80 -4.70
C ASP A 113 1.70 19.15 -3.64
N PRO A 114 2.92 18.68 -4.02
CA PRO A 114 3.81 17.96 -3.11
C PRO A 114 4.31 18.79 -1.92
N GLU A 115 4.32 20.12 -2.04
CA GLU A 115 4.74 21.06 -1.01
C GLU A 115 3.55 21.53 -0.13
N LEU A 116 2.35 20.99 -0.34
CA LEU A 116 1.12 21.36 0.36
C LEU A 116 0.81 22.88 0.29
N THR A 117 1.20 23.54 -0.78
CA THR A 117 1.04 24.99 -0.96
C THR A 117 -0.43 25.37 -1.15
N THR A 118 -1.12 24.67 -2.05
CA THR A 118 -2.57 24.86 -2.28
C THR A 118 -3.37 24.32 -1.09
N TRP A 119 -2.99 23.18 -0.52
CA TRP A 119 -3.54 22.63 0.71
C TRP A 119 -3.59 23.68 1.85
N GLN A 120 -2.47 24.35 2.10
CA GLN A 120 -2.39 25.39 3.15
C GLN A 120 -3.21 26.63 2.81
N ALA A 121 -3.19 27.06 1.53
CA ALA A 121 -3.94 28.23 1.07
C ALA A 121 -5.46 28.09 1.26
N TYR A 122 -5.97 26.88 1.19
CA TYR A 122 -7.38 26.54 1.42
C TYR A 122 -7.67 26.06 2.84
N SER A 123 -6.66 26.03 3.71
CA SER A 123 -6.80 25.58 5.10
C SER A 123 -7.35 24.15 5.23
N ALA A 124 -7.03 23.29 4.28
CA ALA A 124 -7.35 21.87 4.37
C ALA A 124 -6.59 21.25 5.57
N ARG A 125 -7.21 20.33 6.30
CA ARG A 125 -6.66 19.75 7.54
C ARG A 125 -6.83 18.23 7.63
N ALA A 126 -7.62 17.66 6.75
CA ALA A 126 -7.91 16.23 6.68
C ALA A 126 -8.13 15.82 5.22
N TRP A 127 -7.85 14.59 4.91
CA TRP A 127 -8.20 13.93 3.67
C TRP A 127 -9.46 13.09 3.88
N PRO A 128 -10.44 13.15 2.93
CA PRO A 128 -10.60 14.17 1.89
C PRO A 128 -11.13 15.52 2.43
N THR A 129 -10.91 16.59 1.67
CA THR A 129 -11.57 17.89 1.89
C THR A 129 -12.06 18.42 0.56
N LEU A 130 -13.37 18.78 0.48
CA LEU A 130 -13.98 19.37 -0.69
C LEU A 130 -14.23 20.86 -0.49
N VAL A 131 -13.82 21.68 -1.47
CA VAL A 131 -14.08 23.12 -1.47
C VAL A 131 -14.85 23.50 -2.72
N VAL A 132 -16.03 24.09 -2.55
CA VAL A 132 -16.87 24.52 -3.67
C VAL A 132 -16.68 26.01 -3.94
N VAL A 133 -16.40 26.34 -5.19
CA VAL A 133 -16.21 27.71 -5.68
C VAL A 133 -17.29 28.05 -6.69
N ASP A 134 -17.95 29.21 -6.51
CA ASP A 134 -19.00 29.67 -7.41
C ASP A 134 -18.45 30.19 -8.76
N PRO A 135 -19.26 30.36 -9.79
CA PRO A 135 -18.86 30.89 -11.09
C PRO A 135 -18.20 32.28 -11.07
N GLU A 136 -18.40 33.06 -10.02
CA GLU A 136 -17.74 34.36 -9.82
C GLU A 136 -16.39 34.20 -9.07
N GLY A 137 -16.02 32.98 -8.61
CA GLY A 137 -14.77 32.60 -7.96
C GLY A 137 -14.73 32.88 -6.46
N TYR A 138 -15.84 32.71 -5.78
CA TYR A 138 -15.90 32.77 -4.32
C TYR A 138 -16.15 31.40 -3.73
N ILE A 139 -15.52 31.10 -2.61
CA ILE A 139 -15.75 29.88 -1.85
C ILE A 139 -17.13 29.95 -1.25
N VAL A 140 -17.95 28.93 -1.51
CA VAL A 140 -19.33 28.81 -1.03
C VAL A 140 -19.54 27.66 -0.05
N ALA A 141 -18.66 26.66 -0.07
CA ALA A 141 -18.67 25.56 0.91
C ALA A 141 -17.26 25.01 1.15
N HIS A 142 -17.06 24.44 2.32
CA HIS A 142 -15.85 23.72 2.73
C HIS A 142 -16.29 22.51 3.56
N LEU A 143 -15.99 21.30 3.09
CA LEU A 143 -16.48 20.03 3.62
C LEU A 143 -15.29 19.12 3.87
N SER A 144 -15.24 18.50 5.04
CA SER A 144 -14.18 17.54 5.38
C SER A 144 -14.77 16.15 5.61
N GLY A 145 -14.12 15.13 5.10
CA GLY A 145 -14.56 13.74 5.17
C GLY A 145 -15.42 13.33 3.98
N GLU A 146 -15.99 12.16 4.04
CA GLU A 146 -16.83 11.53 3.03
C GLU A 146 -18.33 11.71 3.31
N GLY A 147 -19.21 11.22 2.39
CA GLY A 147 -20.67 11.23 2.57
C GLY A 147 -21.37 12.56 2.26
N HIS A 148 -20.69 13.47 1.56
CA HIS A 148 -21.22 14.80 1.26
C HIS A 148 -21.91 14.92 -0.11
N VAL A 149 -21.85 13.88 -0.95
CA VAL A 149 -22.24 13.98 -2.38
C VAL A 149 -23.70 14.38 -2.59
N ALA A 150 -24.63 13.88 -1.78
CA ALA A 150 -26.05 14.25 -1.92
C ALA A 150 -26.31 15.73 -1.64
N GLY A 151 -25.64 16.28 -0.62
CA GLY A 151 -25.70 17.72 -0.32
C GLY A 151 -24.97 18.56 -1.35
N LEU A 152 -23.85 18.05 -1.87
CA LEU A 152 -23.09 18.68 -2.94
C LEU A 152 -23.90 18.77 -4.24
N TYR A 153 -24.62 17.70 -4.58
CA TYR A 153 -25.54 17.68 -5.72
C TYR A 153 -26.57 18.81 -5.64
N SER A 154 -27.24 18.95 -4.48
CA SER A 154 -28.23 20.02 -4.25
C SER A 154 -27.58 21.41 -4.35
N LEU A 155 -26.37 21.59 -3.80
CA LEU A 155 -25.65 22.85 -3.86
C LEU A 155 -25.25 23.22 -5.30
N VAL A 156 -24.79 22.28 -6.11
CA VAL A 156 -24.46 22.51 -7.52
C VAL A 156 -25.70 22.93 -8.30
N GLN A 157 -26.85 22.27 -8.13
CA GLN A 157 -28.11 22.66 -8.76
C GLN A 157 -28.52 24.09 -8.40
N GLU A 158 -28.43 24.46 -7.11
CA GLU A 158 -28.72 25.80 -6.65
C GLU A 158 -27.82 26.87 -7.29
N LEU A 159 -26.48 26.59 -7.33
CA LEU A 159 -25.50 27.49 -7.92
C LEU A 159 -25.72 27.66 -9.43
N VAL A 160 -26.03 26.58 -10.14
CA VAL A 160 -26.36 26.62 -11.57
C VAL A 160 -27.55 27.53 -11.80
N ALA A 161 -28.65 27.30 -11.08
CA ALA A 161 -29.86 28.11 -11.23
C ALA A 161 -29.62 29.60 -10.87
N GLU A 162 -28.89 29.87 -9.79
CA GLU A 162 -28.57 31.23 -9.34
C GLU A 162 -27.71 31.97 -10.37
N HIS A 163 -26.64 31.36 -10.87
CA HIS A 163 -25.68 32.00 -11.77
C HIS A 163 -26.18 32.05 -13.22
N GLU A 164 -27.08 31.15 -13.62
CA GLU A 164 -27.80 31.25 -14.88
C GLU A 164 -28.72 32.47 -14.87
N ALA A 165 -29.49 32.70 -13.79
CA ALA A 165 -30.32 33.87 -13.60
C ALA A 165 -29.53 35.19 -13.54
N LYS A 166 -28.29 35.15 -13.00
CA LYS A 166 -27.36 36.30 -12.98
C LYS A 166 -26.66 36.55 -14.31
N GLY A 167 -26.63 35.56 -15.21
CA GLY A 167 -25.87 35.62 -16.46
C GLY A 167 -24.34 35.47 -16.24
N THR A 168 -23.92 34.84 -15.15
CA THR A 168 -22.53 34.59 -14.78
C THR A 168 -22.13 33.14 -14.96
N LEU A 169 -23.04 32.25 -15.38
CA LEU A 169 -22.75 30.85 -15.70
C LEU A 169 -22.37 30.73 -17.18
N HIS A 170 -21.30 29.97 -17.45
CA HIS A 170 -20.87 29.68 -18.82
C HIS A 170 -20.90 28.16 -19.06
N ARG A 171 -21.70 27.75 -20.06
CA ARG A 171 -21.78 26.36 -20.48
C ARG A 171 -20.69 26.02 -21.49
N GLY A 172 -20.19 24.79 -21.46
CA GLY A 172 -19.20 24.26 -22.38
C GLY A 172 -18.30 23.23 -21.71
N SER A 173 -17.38 22.60 -22.46
CA SER A 173 -16.43 21.61 -21.93
C SER A 173 -15.47 22.22 -20.91
N GLY A 174 -15.03 21.38 -19.97
CA GLY A 174 -13.96 21.67 -19.00
C GLY A 174 -12.56 21.48 -19.60
N PRO A 175 -11.51 21.68 -18.80
CA PRO A 175 -10.11 21.53 -19.23
C PRO A 175 -9.61 20.07 -19.21
N TYR A 176 -10.45 19.11 -18.91
CA TYR A 176 -10.08 17.69 -18.86
C TYR A 176 -9.71 17.18 -20.26
N VAL A 177 -8.53 16.55 -20.34
CA VAL A 177 -8.06 15.84 -21.53
C VAL A 177 -7.70 14.42 -21.10
N PRO A 178 -8.43 13.39 -21.58
CA PRO A 178 -8.15 12.01 -21.18
C PRO A 178 -6.73 11.60 -21.64
N PRO A 179 -5.98 10.85 -20.81
CA PRO A 179 -4.70 10.28 -21.22
C PRO A 179 -4.92 9.23 -22.32
N ALA A 180 -3.89 9.01 -23.13
CA ALA A 180 -3.93 7.95 -24.13
C ALA A 180 -3.96 6.58 -23.43
N PRO A 181 -4.90 5.68 -23.81
CA PRO A 181 -4.98 4.37 -23.20
C PRO A 181 -3.75 3.51 -23.54
N VAL A 182 -3.29 2.72 -22.57
CA VAL A 182 -2.17 1.78 -22.71
C VAL A 182 -2.68 0.36 -22.56
N ALA A 183 -2.49 -0.46 -23.60
CA ALA A 183 -2.84 -1.89 -23.53
C ALA A 183 -1.82 -2.65 -22.66
N ARG A 184 -2.30 -3.49 -21.75
CA ARG A 184 -1.50 -4.32 -20.86
C ARG A 184 -2.17 -5.70 -20.69
N ASP A 185 -1.38 -6.73 -20.40
CA ASP A 185 -1.91 -8.08 -20.09
C ASP A 185 -2.55 -8.10 -18.70
N LEU A 186 -1.90 -7.50 -17.71
CA LEU A 186 -2.43 -7.18 -16.39
C LEU A 186 -2.42 -5.65 -16.19
N LYS A 187 -3.36 -5.11 -15.43
CA LYS A 187 -3.42 -3.69 -15.08
C LYS A 187 -3.60 -3.54 -13.58
N PHE A 188 -2.57 -3.02 -12.90
CA PHE A 188 -2.56 -2.83 -11.46
C PHE A 188 -3.08 -4.06 -10.67
N PRO A 189 -2.46 -5.25 -10.82
CA PRO A 189 -2.89 -6.43 -10.08
C PRO A 189 -2.81 -6.17 -8.58
N GLY A 190 -3.84 -6.59 -7.84
CA GLY A 190 -3.93 -6.40 -6.39
C GLY A 190 -3.38 -7.59 -5.60
N LYS A 191 -4.16 -8.67 -5.48
CA LYS A 191 -3.80 -9.87 -4.74
C LYS A 191 -3.71 -11.08 -5.65
N ALA A 192 -2.98 -12.11 -5.20
CA ALA A 192 -2.90 -13.38 -5.89
C ALA A 192 -2.98 -14.56 -4.89
N ILE A 193 -3.47 -15.71 -5.36
CA ILE A 193 -3.47 -16.95 -4.60
C ILE A 193 -3.02 -18.13 -5.45
N ALA A 194 -2.33 -19.09 -4.82
CA ALA A 194 -2.00 -20.35 -5.45
C ALA A 194 -3.25 -21.25 -5.53
N LEU A 195 -3.54 -21.79 -6.72
CA LEU A 195 -4.67 -22.70 -6.92
C LEU A 195 -4.36 -24.15 -6.53
N GLY A 196 -3.10 -24.48 -6.28
CA GLY A 196 -2.67 -25.84 -6.00
C GLY A 196 -3.02 -26.78 -7.15
N GLY A 197 -3.74 -27.87 -6.86
CA GLY A 197 -4.23 -28.80 -7.89
C GLY A 197 -5.60 -28.43 -8.49
N ARG A 198 -6.17 -27.29 -8.14
CA ARG A 198 -7.53 -26.84 -8.55
C ARG A 198 -7.51 -25.89 -9.76
N GLY A 199 -6.34 -25.46 -10.21
CA GLY A 199 -6.18 -24.65 -11.41
C GLY A 199 -6.27 -25.47 -12.71
N THR A 200 -6.30 -24.80 -13.87
CA THR A 200 -6.29 -25.43 -15.19
C THR A 200 -4.97 -26.08 -15.51
N GLU A 201 -3.88 -25.56 -14.93
CA GLU A 201 -2.53 -26.10 -15.04
C GLU A 201 -1.85 -26.19 -13.67
N PRO A 202 -0.90 -27.13 -13.47
CA PRO A 202 -0.13 -27.19 -12.23
C PRO A 202 0.68 -25.91 -12.01
N GLY A 203 0.59 -25.36 -10.78
CA GLY A 203 1.32 -24.16 -10.40
C GLY A 203 0.71 -22.85 -10.92
N SER A 204 -0.51 -22.89 -11.51
CA SER A 204 -1.23 -21.66 -11.86
C SER A 204 -1.67 -20.89 -10.63
N LEU A 205 -1.75 -19.57 -10.79
CA LEU A 205 -2.20 -18.61 -9.78
C LEU A 205 -3.52 -17.99 -10.22
N LEU A 206 -4.38 -17.67 -9.26
CA LEU A 206 -5.51 -16.76 -9.49
C LEU A 206 -5.11 -15.36 -9.03
N VAL A 207 -5.35 -14.38 -9.88
CA VAL A 207 -4.91 -12.99 -9.69
C VAL A 207 -6.11 -12.06 -9.82
N ALA A 208 -6.26 -11.15 -8.89
CA ALA A 208 -7.14 -10.00 -9.02
C ALA A 208 -6.47 -8.98 -9.96
N ASP A 209 -6.90 -8.94 -11.21
CA ASP A 209 -6.48 -7.95 -12.22
C ASP A 209 -7.31 -6.68 -12.02
N THR A 210 -7.00 -5.99 -10.91
CA THR A 210 -7.81 -4.95 -10.27
C THR A 210 -8.17 -3.82 -11.21
N GLY A 211 -7.18 -3.30 -11.93
CA GLY A 211 -7.41 -2.19 -12.88
C GLY A 211 -8.10 -2.60 -14.18
N HIS A 212 -8.24 -3.89 -14.46
CA HIS A 212 -9.09 -4.42 -15.53
C HIS A 212 -10.44 -4.94 -15.01
N HIS A 213 -10.75 -4.74 -13.71
CA HIS A 213 -12.01 -5.14 -13.09
C HIS A 213 -12.40 -6.61 -13.32
N ARG A 214 -11.42 -7.52 -13.25
CA ARG A 214 -11.60 -8.94 -13.54
C ARG A 214 -10.70 -9.82 -12.66
N ILE A 215 -11.01 -11.10 -12.65
CA ILE A 215 -10.18 -12.14 -12.03
C ILE A 215 -9.58 -12.98 -13.15
N VAL A 216 -8.28 -13.24 -13.11
CA VAL A 216 -7.59 -14.03 -14.12
C VAL A 216 -6.82 -15.18 -13.51
N GLU A 217 -6.79 -16.32 -14.21
CA GLU A 217 -5.86 -17.40 -13.93
C GLU A 217 -4.61 -17.21 -14.79
N VAL A 218 -3.45 -17.17 -14.13
CA VAL A 218 -2.15 -16.98 -14.77
C VAL A 218 -1.34 -18.26 -14.63
N ALA A 219 -0.68 -18.69 -15.70
CA ALA A 219 0.16 -19.87 -15.72
C ALA A 219 1.38 -19.72 -14.77
N SER A 220 2.06 -20.83 -14.51
CA SER A 220 3.25 -20.85 -13.65
C SER A 220 4.44 -20.02 -14.19
N ASP A 221 4.39 -19.58 -15.45
CA ASP A 221 5.35 -18.66 -16.04
C ASP A 221 5.13 -17.19 -15.60
N LEU A 222 4.05 -16.91 -14.85
CA LEU A 222 3.61 -15.62 -14.33
C LEU A 222 3.25 -14.57 -15.41
N THR A 223 3.11 -14.97 -16.66
CA THR A 223 2.85 -14.05 -17.79
C THR A 223 1.66 -14.48 -18.65
N THR A 224 1.46 -15.79 -18.81
CA THR A 224 0.40 -16.31 -19.67
C THR A 224 -0.94 -16.31 -18.94
N VAL A 225 -1.90 -15.52 -19.41
CA VAL A 225 -3.28 -15.55 -18.93
C VAL A 225 -3.99 -16.77 -19.56
N LEU A 226 -4.42 -17.71 -18.71
CA LEU A 226 -5.08 -18.96 -19.14
C LEU A 226 -6.60 -18.77 -19.32
N ARG A 227 -7.21 -18.01 -18.40
CA ARG A 227 -8.63 -17.63 -18.46
C ARG A 227 -8.89 -16.35 -17.67
N ALA A 228 -9.99 -15.69 -17.99
CA ALA A 228 -10.47 -14.52 -17.28
C ALA A 228 -11.94 -14.71 -16.88
N VAL A 229 -12.35 -14.08 -15.79
CA VAL A 229 -13.73 -14.00 -15.32
C VAL A 229 -14.01 -12.55 -14.97
N GLY A 230 -15.08 -12.01 -15.51
CA GLY A 230 -15.42 -10.59 -15.39
C GLY A 230 -15.01 -9.78 -16.61
N GLY A 231 -15.46 -8.55 -16.66
CA GLY A 231 -15.20 -7.64 -17.77
C GLY A 231 -16.34 -7.47 -18.75
N GLY A 232 -17.37 -8.30 -18.66
CA GLY A 232 -18.52 -8.27 -19.56
C GLY A 232 -18.21 -8.69 -20.99
N ASP A 233 -19.25 -8.76 -21.82
CA ASP A 233 -19.12 -9.03 -23.25
C ASP A 233 -18.55 -7.79 -23.96
N PRO A 234 -17.37 -7.87 -24.61
CA PRO A 234 -16.80 -6.75 -25.37
C PRO A 234 -17.74 -6.20 -26.45
N ALA A 235 -18.68 -7.03 -26.97
CA ALA A 235 -19.67 -6.63 -27.96
C ALA A 235 -20.76 -5.72 -27.37
N GLN A 236 -20.91 -5.65 -26.05
CA GLN A 236 -21.82 -4.77 -25.33
C GLN A 236 -21.13 -3.53 -24.75
N ALA A 237 -19.82 -3.40 -24.98
CA ALA A 237 -19.09 -2.20 -24.61
C ALA A 237 -19.69 -0.95 -25.29
N PRO A 238 -19.68 0.21 -24.63
CA PRO A 238 -20.10 1.48 -25.27
C PRO A 238 -19.37 1.70 -26.59
N ALA A 239 -20.05 2.29 -27.57
CA ALA A 239 -19.49 2.50 -28.92
C ALA A 239 -18.15 3.23 -28.93
N GLU A 240 -17.91 4.09 -27.95
CA GLU A 240 -16.65 4.82 -27.72
C GLU A 240 -15.47 3.88 -27.39
N ALA A 241 -15.71 2.79 -26.65
CA ALA A 241 -14.68 1.79 -26.35
C ALA A 241 -14.36 0.90 -27.57
N ALA A 242 -15.37 0.68 -28.44
CA ALA A 242 -15.19 -0.08 -29.69
C ALA A 242 -14.40 0.71 -30.76
N GLU A 243 -14.48 2.05 -30.78
CA GLU A 243 -13.72 2.91 -31.70
C GLU A 243 -12.21 2.90 -31.41
N LEU A 244 -11.81 2.64 -30.16
CA LEU A 244 -10.41 2.64 -29.75
C LEU A 244 -9.65 1.35 -30.10
N ALA A 245 -10.34 0.31 -30.65
CA ALA A 245 -9.78 -0.99 -31.02
C ALA A 245 -8.92 -1.66 -29.93
N LEU A 246 -9.13 -1.28 -28.69
CA LEU A 246 -8.45 -1.88 -27.54
C LEU A 246 -9.14 -3.20 -27.20
N PRO A 247 -8.41 -4.26 -26.83
CA PRO A 247 -9.01 -5.32 -26.07
C PRO A 247 -9.63 -4.63 -24.87
N THR A 248 -10.96 -4.67 -24.76
CA THR A 248 -11.69 -4.08 -23.65
C THR A 248 -11.70 -5.08 -22.50
N PRO A 249 -10.64 -5.14 -21.69
CA PRO A 249 -10.65 -5.94 -20.51
C PRO A 249 -11.41 -5.14 -19.48
N GLY A 250 -12.49 -5.70 -18.99
CA GLY A 250 -13.15 -5.28 -17.81
C GLY A 250 -13.97 -3.99 -17.89
N MET A 251 -15.25 -4.12 -18.23
CA MET A 251 -16.19 -3.06 -17.85
C MET A 251 -16.36 -3.07 -16.34
N ARG A 252 -16.10 -1.93 -15.71
CA ARG A 252 -16.38 -1.69 -14.30
C ARG A 252 -17.87 -1.81 -14.02
N GLY A 253 -18.27 -2.48 -12.96
CA GLY A 253 -19.66 -2.57 -12.55
C GLY A 253 -19.96 -3.72 -11.60
N HIS A 254 -21.25 -3.98 -11.39
CA HIS A 254 -21.72 -5.10 -10.58
C HIS A 254 -22.72 -5.93 -11.39
N ARG A 255 -22.40 -7.20 -11.62
CA ARG A 255 -23.31 -8.20 -12.18
C ARG A 255 -22.85 -9.59 -11.77
N ASP A 256 -23.79 -10.45 -11.36
CA ASP A 256 -23.59 -11.88 -11.23
C ASP A 256 -23.77 -12.59 -12.57
N GLY A 257 -23.20 -13.77 -12.72
CA GLY A 257 -23.36 -14.60 -13.94
C GLY A 257 -22.10 -15.33 -14.34
N GLY A 258 -22.10 -15.83 -15.57
CA GLY A 258 -20.97 -16.54 -16.15
C GLY A 258 -19.75 -15.65 -16.40
N PRO A 259 -18.61 -16.26 -16.83
CA PRO A 259 -17.34 -15.54 -16.92
C PRO A 259 -17.36 -14.29 -17.82
N ASP A 260 -18.14 -14.33 -18.91
CA ASP A 260 -18.27 -13.22 -19.86
C ASP A 260 -19.40 -12.23 -19.49
N GLU A 261 -20.22 -12.55 -18.48
CA GLU A 261 -21.35 -11.72 -18.05
C GLU A 261 -21.08 -10.98 -16.74
N ALA A 262 -20.30 -11.60 -15.87
CA ALA A 262 -19.97 -11.06 -14.55
C ALA A 262 -19.23 -9.72 -14.66
N LEU A 263 -19.52 -8.81 -13.74
CA LEU A 263 -18.83 -7.53 -13.60
C LEU A 263 -18.33 -7.37 -12.16
N PHE A 264 -17.13 -6.83 -12.04
CA PHE A 264 -16.50 -6.42 -10.80
C PHE A 264 -16.15 -4.93 -10.84
N SER A 265 -15.77 -4.37 -9.70
CA SER A 265 -15.21 -3.02 -9.60
C SER A 265 -14.02 -3.04 -8.64
N GLU A 266 -12.82 -3.00 -9.22
CA GLU A 266 -11.55 -3.05 -8.51
C GLU A 266 -11.49 -4.23 -7.49
N PRO A 267 -11.66 -5.49 -7.93
CA PRO A 267 -11.53 -6.63 -7.03
C PRO A 267 -10.09 -6.71 -6.52
N ASN A 268 -9.91 -6.99 -5.22
CA ASN A 268 -8.60 -7.12 -4.60
C ASN A 268 -8.39 -8.50 -3.96
N GLY A 269 -8.87 -8.71 -2.74
CA GLY A 269 -8.63 -9.92 -1.97
C GLY A 269 -9.24 -11.17 -2.58
N LEU A 270 -8.50 -12.26 -2.52
CA LEU A 270 -8.90 -13.57 -3.01
C LEU A 270 -8.65 -14.61 -1.94
N LEU A 271 -9.60 -15.52 -1.74
CA LEU A 271 -9.47 -16.64 -0.80
C LEU A 271 -9.96 -17.93 -1.45
N LEU A 272 -9.08 -18.93 -1.57
CA LEU A 272 -9.46 -20.28 -1.94
C LEU A 272 -10.01 -21.02 -0.71
N LEU A 273 -11.29 -21.38 -0.74
CA LEU A 273 -11.94 -22.11 0.36
C LEU A 273 -11.42 -23.56 0.45
N PRO A 274 -11.42 -24.15 1.67
CA PRO A 274 -11.23 -25.58 1.84
C PRO A 274 -12.20 -26.37 0.95
N GLU A 275 -11.77 -27.53 0.43
CA GLU A 275 -12.55 -28.31 -0.56
C GLU A 275 -13.93 -28.75 -0.01
N ASP A 276 -13.99 -29.14 1.25
CA ASP A 276 -15.22 -29.55 1.91
C ASP A 276 -16.21 -28.38 2.05
N VAL A 277 -15.73 -27.20 2.42
CA VAL A 277 -16.55 -25.98 2.49
C VAL A 277 -17.02 -25.57 1.10
N ALA A 278 -16.11 -25.54 0.11
CA ALA A 278 -16.44 -25.19 -1.28
C ALA A 278 -17.51 -26.12 -1.87
N ALA A 279 -17.41 -27.42 -1.60
CA ALA A 279 -18.41 -28.41 -2.03
C ALA A 279 -19.79 -28.20 -1.39
N GLU A 280 -19.85 -27.70 -0.13
CA GLU A 280 -21.09 -27.42 0.57
C GLU A 280 -21.76 -26.13 0.07
N VAL A 281 -20.97 -25.07 -0.16
CA VAL A 281 -21.50 -23.74 -0.51
C VAL A 281 -21.66 -23.52 -2.01
N GLY A 282 -21.00 -24.33 -2.88
CA GLY A 282 -21.14 -24.32 -4.33
C GLY A 282 -20.27 -23.28 -5.06
N TYR A 283 -19.29 -22.69 -4.37
CA TYR A 283 -18.26 -21.84 -4.97
C TYR A 283 -16.90 -22.12 -4.33
N ASP A 284 -15.83 -21.85 -5.05
CA ASP A 284 -14.46 -22.21 -4.66
C ASP A 284 -13.67 -21.05 -4.07
N VAL A 285 -13.93 -19.84 -4.54
CA VAL A 285 -13.16 -18.64 -4.18
C VAL A 285 -14.09 -17.57 -3.64
N VAL A 286 -13.68 -16.93 -2.55
CA VAL A 286 -14.29 -15.67 -2.08
C VAL A 286 -13.44 -14.51 -2.62
N VAL A 287 -14.11 -13.53 -3.23
CA VAL A 287 -13.51 -12.33 -3.83
C VAL A 287 -13.99 -11.10 -3.05
N ALA A 288 -13.06 -10.27 -2.63
CA ALA A 288 -13.34 -8.92 -2.15
C ALA A 288 -13.54 -7.98 -3.36
N ASP A 289 -14.79 -7.66 -3.69
CA ASP A 289 -15.18 -6.77 -4.78
C ASP A 289 -15.28 -5.34 -4.22
N THR A 290 -14.10 -4.72 -4.09
CA THR A 290 -13.78 -3.62 -3.18
C THR A 290 -14.67 -2.41 -3.39
N VAL A 291 -14.70 -1.86 -4.59
CA VAL A 291 -15.49 -0.64 -4.90
C VAL A 291 -16.98 -0.93 -5.06
N ASN A 292 -17.35 -2.19 -5.32
CA ASN A 292 -18.75 -2.62 -5.24
C ASN A 292 -19.25 -2.83 -3.80
N HIS A 293 -18.38 -2.71 -2.80
CA HIS A 293 -18.71 -2.94 -1.38
C HIS A 293 -19.40 -4.30 -1.17
N ARG A 294 -18.81 -5.39 -1.76
CA ARG A 294 -19.39 -6.73 -1.77
C ARG A 294 -18.37 -7.83 -1.57
N LEU A 295 -18.83 -8.95 -1.06
CA LEU A 295 -18.13 -10.24 -1.20
C LEU A 295 -18.80 -11.04 -2.32
N ARG A 296 -17.98 -11.62 -3.20
CA ARG A 296 -18.44 -12.44 -4.31
C ARG A 296 -17.89 -13.86 -4.20
N GLY A 297 -18.67 -14.83 -4.61
CA GLY A 297 -18.27 -16.23 -4.74
C GLY A 297 -17.97 -16.55 -6.21
N LEU A 298 -16.85 -17.20 -6.48
CA LEU A 298 -16.45 -17.63 -7.82
C LEU A 298 -16.28 -19.14 -7.85
N SER A 299 -16.95 -19.81 -8.79
CA SER A 299 -16.74 -21.23 -9.09
C SER A 299 -15.57 -21.40 -10.06
N LEU A 300 -14.53 -22.12 -9.67
CA LEU A 300 -13.39 -22.43 -10.55
C LEU A 300 -13.79 -23.35 -11.72
N ALA A 301 -14.80 -24.18 -11.53
CA ALA A 301 -15.24 -25.13 -12.55
C ALA A 301 -16.01 -24.47 -13.70
N THR A 302 -16.85 -23.48 -13.41
CA THR A 302 -17.77 -22.86 -14.37
C THR A 302 -17.44 -21.39 -14.69
N GLY A 303 -16.67 -20.72 -13.85
CA GLY A 303 -16.47 -19.27 -13.89
C GLY A 303 -17.69 -18.47 -13.42
N GLU A 304 -18.71 -19.13 -12.85
CA GLU A 304 -19.92 -18.47 -12.33
C GLU A 304 -19.57 -17.61 -11.11
N VAL A 305 -20.08 -16.39 -11.10
CA VAL A 305 -19.91 -15.41 -10.02
C VAL A 305 -21.27 -15.14 -9.36
N THR A 306 -21.28 -15.17 -8.03
CA THR A 306 -22.48 -14.87 -7.22
C THR A 306 -22.16 -13.90 -6.10
N THR A 307 -23.10 -13.02 -5.76
CA THR A 307 -22.96 -12.12 -4.60
C THR A 307 -23.23 -12.87 -3.30
N LEU A 308 -22.32 -12.79 -2.36
CA LEU A 308 -22.38 -13.46 -1.05
C LEU A 308 -22.85 -12.53 0.05
N ALA A 309 -22.33 -11.29 0.09
CA ALA A 309 -22.66 -10.27 1.07
C ALA A 309 -22.46 -8.87 0.48
N GLY A 310 -23.11 -7.88 1.08
CA GLY A 310 -23.06 -6.49 0.66
C GLY A 310 -24.21 -6.11 -0.29
N ASN A 311 -24.87 -4.98 0.02
CA ASN A 311 -25.95 -4.42 -0.82
C ASN A 311 -25.44 -3.43 -1.87
N GLY A 312 -24.14 -3.08 -1.85
CA GLY A 312 -23.49 -2.12 -2.74
C GLY A 312 -23.65 -0.66 -2.31
N VAL A 313 -24.26 -0.42 -1.18
CA VAL A 313 -24.25 0.89 -0.55
C VAL A 313 -23.11 0.96 0.43
N GLN A 314 -22.24 1.93 0.29
CA GLN A 314 -21.13 2.14 1.21
C GLN A 314 -21.64 2.37 2.63
N LYS A 315 -21.06 1.67 3.57
CA LYS A 315 -21.29 1.91 5.00
C LYS A 315 -20.44 3.08 5.46
N LEU A 316 -21.09 4.18 5.81
CA LEU A 316 -20.42 5.30 6.47
C LEU A 316 -20.33 5.02 7.99
N ILE A 317 -19.22 5.39 8.60
CA ILE A 317 -19.06 5.37 10.05
C ILE A 317 -19.69 6.64 10.61
N ASP A 318 -20.58 6.50 11.60
CA ASP A 318 -21.02 7.63 12.43
C ASP A 318 -19.86 8.01 13.40
N SER A 319 -18.84 8.62 12.82
CA SER A 319 -17.60 8.98 13.52
C SER A 319 -17.85 9.99 14.66
N GLU A 320 -18.93 10.78 14.58
CA GLU A 320 -19.28 11.73 15.65
C GLU A 320 -19.83 10.99 16.87
N ARG A 321 -20.74 10.04 16.65
CA ARG A 321 -21.29 9.20 17.72
C ARG A 321 -20.20 8.33 18.37
N VAL A 322 -19.31 7.75 17.56
CA VAL A 322 -18.20 6.93 18.07
C VAL A 322 -17.19 7.79 18.82
N ARG A 323 -16.86 9.01 18.32
CA ARG A 323 -15.98 9.95 19.02
C ARG A 323 -16.59 10.52 20.29
N GLU A 324 -17.90 10.76 20.34
CA GLU A 324 -18.60 11.21 21.55
C GLU A 324 -18.55 10.12 22.61
N ALA A 325 -18.83 8.87 22.24
CA ALA A 325 -18.75 7.74 23.12
C ALA A 325 -17.30 7.47 23.60
N ALA A 326 -16.28 7.66 22.75
CA ALA A 326 -14.86 7.54 23.15
C ALA A 326 -14.36 8.66 24.10
N ARG A 327 -15.11 9.75 24.27
CA ARG A 327 -14.78 10.82 25.23
C ARG A 327 -15.26 10.55 26.65
N ASP A 328 -16.23 9.66 26.80
CA ASP A 328 -16.68 9.20 28.12
C ASP A 328 -15.64 8.20 28.63
N GLU A 329 -15.20 8.32 29.89
CA GLU A 329 -14.09 7.55 30.50
C GLU A 329 -14.34 6.03 30.56
N GLU A 330 -15.48 5.54 30.11
CA GLU A 330 -15.84 4.15 29.94
C GLU A 330 -15.62 3.78 28.47
N GLY A 331 -14.49 3.24 28.07
CA GLY A 331 -14.12 2.90 26.68
C GLY A 331 -15.29 2.41 25.82
N VAL A 332 -15.26 2.75 24.52
CA VAL A 332 -16.28 2.35 23.56
C VAL A 332 -15.96 0.94 23.09
N ALA A 333 -16.74 -0.03 23.51
CA ALA A 333 -16.75 -1.35 22.91
C ALA A 333 -17.84 -1.45 21.83
N VAL A 334 -17.57 -2.19 20.75
CA VAL A 334 -18.57 -2.52 19.74
C VAL A 334 -19.13 -3.92 19.99
N ASP A 335 -20.36 -4.13 19.51
CA ASP A 335 -20.95 -5.47 19.57
C ASP A 335 -20.34 -6.35 18.47
N LEU A 336 -19.63 -7.40 18.89
CA LEU A 336 -19.04 -8.41 17.99
C LEU A 336 -20.01 -9.57 17.71
N ALA A 337 -21.26 -9.46 18.10
CA ALA A 337 -22.28 -10.46 17.82
C ALA A 337 -22.59 -10.55 16.31
N ASP A 338 -23.21 -11.66 15.92
CA ASP A 338 -23.67 -11.86 14.56
C ASP A 338 -24.71 -10.77 14.17
N ILE A 339 -24.61 -10.27 12.94
CA ILE A 339 -25.54 -9.28 12.39
C ILE A 339 -26.83 -10.02 12.02
N ASP A 340 -27.92 -9.75 12.74
CA ASP A 340 -29.23 -10.36 12.49
C ASP A 340 -29.92 -9.69 11.28
N ALA A 341 -29.31 -9.88 10.10
CA ALA A 341 -29.85 -9.41 8.83
C ALA A 341 -29.34 -10.33 7.70
N ASP A 342 -30.10 -10.39 6.59
CA ASP A 342 -29.58 -11.05 5.38
C ASP A 342 -28.27 -10.37 4.95
N PRO A 343 -27.18 -11.12 4.78
CA PRO A 343 -25.89 -10.56 4.32
C PRO A 343 -25.98 -9.70 3.06
N LEU A 344 -26.95 -10.01 2.17
CA LEU A 344 -27.19 -9.22 0.96
C LEU A 344 -27.89 -7.86 1.22
N ALA A 345 -28.42 -7.66 2.43
CA ALA A 345 -29.04 -6.39 2.84
C ALA A 345 -28.10 -5.49 3.64
N VAL A 346 -26.94 -6.00 4.04
CA VAL A 346 -25.96 -5.26 4.86
C VAL A 346 -25.09 -4.36 3.98
N SER A 347 -24.91 -3.11 4.37
CA SER A 347 -23.93 -2.21 3.76
C SER A 347 -22.52 -2.55 4.24
N LEU A 348 -21.59 -2.77 3.32
CA LEU A 348 -20.15 -2.93 3.56
C LEU A 348 -19.40 -1.67 3.14
N SER A 349 -18.11 -1.58 3.43
CA SER A 349 -17.28 -0.45 3.01
C SER A 349 -15.89 -0.93 2.61
N SER A 350 -15.68 -1.09 1.32
CA SER A 350 -14.43 -1.50 0.69
C SER A 350 -13.78 -2.70 1.37
N PRO A 351 -14.37 -3.92 1.25
CA PRO A 351 -13.66 -5.14 1.60
C PRO A 351 -12.39 -5.21 0.74
N TRP A 352 -11.22 -5.32 1.39
CA TRP A 352 -9.94 -5.24 0.69
C TRP A 352 -9.22 -6.58 0.58
N ASP A 353 -9.24 -7.35 1.67
CA ASP A 353 -8.64 -8.68 1.69
C ASP A 353 -9.49 -9.67 2.48
N VAL A 354 -9.24 -10.95 2.24
CA VAL A 354 -9.99 -12.06 2.85
C VAL A 354 -9.05 -13.20 3.25
N ALA A 355 -9.26 -13.78 4.43
CA ALA A 355 -8.50 -14.92 4.93
C ALA A 355 -9.41 -15.96 5.58
N TRP A 356 -8.97 -17.23 5.63
CA TRP A 356 -9.72 -18.32 6.24
C TRP A 356 -9.28 -18.57 7.68
N ASP A 357 -10.18 -18.40 8.62
CA ASP A 357 -10.01 -18.89 10.00
C ASP A 357 -10.57 -20.31 10.12
N ALA A 358 -9.66 -21.28 10.08
CA ALA A 358 -10.04 -22.69 10.13
C ALA A 358 -10.63 -23.11 11.49
N ALA A 359 -10.26 -22.44 12.58
CA ALA A 359 -10.76 -22.74 13.91
C ALA A 359 -12.22 -22.29 14.08
N ALA A 360 -12.56 -21.12 13.52
CA ALA A 360 -13.91 -20.59 13.55
C ALA A 360 -14.78 -21.05 12.37
N GLY A 361 -14.18 -21.62 11.29
CA GLY A 361 -14.88 -21.97 10.05
C GLY A 361 -15.44 -20.74 9.35
N ARG A 362 -14.74 -19.61 9.37
CA ARG A 362 -15.21 -18.31 8.86
C ARG A 362 -14.18 -17.65 7.94
N VAL A 363 -14.69 -16.87 7.02
CA VAL A 363 -13.90 -15.92 6.22
C VAL A 363 -13.74 -14.63 7.02
N ILE A 364 -12.51 -14.23 7.30
CA ILE A 364 -12.22 -12.94 7.89
C ILE A 364 -12.01 -11.95 6.76
N VAL A 365 -12.54 -10.74 6.92
CA VAL A 365 -12.57 -9.70 5.90
C VAL A 365 -11.92 -8.42 6.43
N ALA A 366 -10.90 -7.93 5.75
CA ALA A 366 -10.36 -6.59 5.99
C ALA A 366 -11.34 -5.56 5.42
N MET A 367 -12.08 -4.89 6.29
CA MET A 367 -13.05 -3.86 5.91
C MET A 367 -12.37 -2.49 5.97
N ALA A 368 -11.62 -2.15 4.90
CA ALA A 368 -10.74 -0.99 4.86
C ALA A 368 -11.48 0.32 5.16
N GLY A 369 -12.65 0.53 4.56
CA GLY A 369 -13.41 1.78 4.69
C GLY A 369 -14.11 1.99 6.02
N THR A 370 -14.18 0.96 6.89
CA THR A 370 -14.69 1.12 8.27
C THR A 370 -13.62 0.92 9.33
N HIS A 371 -12.36 0.74 8.95
CA HIS A 371 -11.25 0.50 9.90
C HIS A 371 -11.53 -0.65 10.86
N GLN A 372 -12.12 -1.74 10.34
CA GLN A 372 -12.56 -2.90 11.10
C GLN A 372 -12.21 -4.21 10.39
N LEU A 373 -12.23 -5.28 11.14
CA LEU A 373 -12.26 -6.63 10.59
C LEU A 373 -13.68 -7.20 10.74
N PHE A 374 -14.20 -7.79 9.67
CA PHE A 374 -15.47 -8.51 9.69
C PHE A 374 -15.23 -10.01 9.57
N SER A 375 -16.22 -10.82 9.90
CA SER A 375 -16.23 -12.23 9.55
C SER A 375 -17.52 -12.60 8.83
N PHE A 376 -17.39 -13.54 7.89
CA PHE A 376 -18.50 -14.13 7.15
C PHE A 376 -18.47 -15.65 7.26
N ASP A 377 -19.55 -16.24 7.77
CA ASP A 377 -19.76 -17.68 7.75
C ASP A 377 -20.38 -18.05 6.39
N PRO A 378 -19.64 -18.76 5.52
CA PRO A 378 -20.13 -19.08 4.18
C PRO A 378 -21.25 -20.11 4.16
N VAL A 379 -21.33 -20.99 5.18
CA VAL A 379 -22.35 -22.04 5.30
C VAL A 379 -23.63 -21.48 5.92
N ALA A 380 -23.51 -20.86 7.09
CA ALA A 380 -24.65 -20.25 7.77
C ALA A 380 -25.11 -18.93 7.14
N ARG A 381 -24.28 -18.29 6.30
CA ARG A 381 -24.51 -16.99 5.67
C ARG A 381 -24.74 -15.88 6.69
N VAL A 382 -23.85 -15.79 7.65
CA VAL A 382 -23.91 -14.82 8.76
C VAL A 382 -22.69 -13.91 8.70
N LEU A 383 -22.93 -12.61 8.86
CA LEU A 383 -21.90 -11.58 9.04
C LEU A 383 -21.77 -11.19 10.52
N SER A 384 -20.56 -10.84 10.94
CA SER A 384 -20.33 -10.17 12.24
C SER A 384 -19.15 -9.20 12.14
N VAL A 385 -19.12 -8.20 13.02
CA VAL A 385 -17.89 -7.44 13.27
C VAL A 385 -16.96 -8.36 14.06
N TRP A 386 -15.72 -8.51 13.59
CA TRP A 386 -14.77 -9.46 14.17
C TRP A 386 -13.76 -8.78 15.09
N ALA A 387 -13.32 -7.58 14.74
CA ALA A 387 -12.47 -6.71 15.56
C ALA A 387 -12.54 -5.26 15.08
N GLY A 388 -12.27 -4.32 15.98
CA GLY A 388 -12.19 -2.89 15.68
C GLY A 388 -13.47 -2.12 15.93
N ILE A 389 -13.34 -0.92 16.51
CA ILE A 389 -14.50 -0.06 16.85
C ILE A 389 -14.91 0.87 15.70
N GLY A 390 -14.12 0.94 14.61
CA GLY A 390 -14.39 1.82 13.49
C GLY A 390 -13.81 3.23 13.64
N LEU A 391 -12.86 3.43 14.54
CA LEU A 391 -12.04 4.65 14.58
C LEU A 391 -10.70 4.38 13.91
N GLU A 392 -10.24 5.35 13.14
CA GLU A 392 -8.93 5.35 12.51
C GLU A 392 -7.83 5.59 13.55
N GLY A 393 -6.92 4.65 13.67
CA GLY A 393 -5.79 4.76 14.58
C GLY A 393 -5.13 3.44 14.90
N LEU A 394 -4.19 3.48 15.84
CA LEU A 394 -3.46 2.32 16.34
C LEU A 394 -3.69 2.20 17.85
N THR A 395 -4.62 1.32 18.23
CA THR A 395 -4.87 1.00 19.64
C THR A 395 -4.96 -0.51 19.81
N ASP A 396 -4.14 -1.03 20.71
CA ASP A 396 -4.13 -2.43 21.11
C ASP A 396 -5.12 -2.70 22.23
N GLY A 397 -5.53 -3.95 22.41
CA GLY A 397 -6.44 -4.37 23.48
C GLY A 397 -7.44 -5.43 23.06
N PRO A 398 -8.57 -5.57 23.78
CA PRO A 398 -9.68 -6.41 23.38
C PRO A 398 -10.17 -6.06 21.97
N ALA A 399 -10.60 -7.06 21.21
CA ALA A 399 -10.98 -6.86 19.79
C ALA A 399 -12.16 -5.89 19.61
N ASP A 400 -13.02 -5.79 20.59
CA ASP A 400 -14.19 -4.88 20.65
C ASP A 400 -13.82 -3.44 21.08
N GLU A 401 -12.58 -3.21 21.47
CA GLU A 401 -12.06 -1.89 21.86
C GLU A 401 -10.89 -1.42 20.97
N ALA A 402 -10.31 -2.31 20.16
CA ALA A 402 -9.15 -2.04 19.34
C ALA A 402 -9.45 -1.08 18.18
N TRP A 403 -8.42 -0.34 17.72
CA TRP A 403 -8.50 0.55 16.56
C TRP A 403 -7.56 0.05 15.47
N PHE A 404 -8.00 0.20 14.23
CA PHE A 404 -7.23 -0.05 13.03
C PHE A 404 -7.26 1.18 12.11
N ALA A 405 -6.46 1.17 11.07
CA ALA A 405 -6.48 2.22 10.06
C ALA A 405 -6.27 1.63 8.67
N GLN A 406 -7.36 1.38 7.98
CA GLN A 406 -7.38 0.86 6.60
C GLN A 406 -6.63 -0.50 6.50
N SER A 407 -7.09 -1.50 7.24
CA SER A 407 -6.54 -2.87 7.12
C SER A 407 -6.69 -3.37 5.69
N SER A 408 -5.59 -3.79 5.05
CA SER A 408 -5.52 -4.10 3.61
C SER A 408 -4.89 -5.44 3.27
N GLY A 409 -4.33 -6.17 4.25
CA GLY A 409 -3.76 -7.48 4.04
C GLY A 409 -4.00 -8.40 5.22
N LEU A 410 -4.34 -9.66 4.95
CA LEU A 410 -4.66 -10.67 5.95
C LEU A 410 -3.93 -11.98 5.69
N SER A 411 -3.43 -12.61 6.76
CA SER A 411 -2.92 -13.98 6.71
C SER A 411 -3.11 -14.66 8.05
N VAL A 412 -3.51 -15.93 8.05
CA VAL A 412 -3.65 -16.73 9.28
C VAL A 412 -2.51 -17.72 9.36
N ASP A 413 -1.79 -17.74 10.48
CA ASP A 413 -0.71 -18.69 10.70
C ASP A 413 -1.22 -20.06 11.19
N ALA A 414 -0.30 -21.02 11.35
CA ALA A 414 -0.62 -22.38 11.76
C ALA A 414 -1.18 -22.48 13.20
N GLU A 415 -0.90 -21.51 14.02
CA GLU A 415 -1.38 -21.37 15.39
C GLU A 415 -2.77 -20.70 15.47
N GLY A 416 -3.29 -20.20 14.34
CA GLY A 416 -4.56 -19.50 14.24
C GLY A 416 -4.47 -17.99 14.58
N THR A 417 -3.28 -17.43 14.65
CA THR A 417 -3.11 -15.97 14.76
C THR A 417 -3.42 -15.32 13.43
N LEU A 418 -4.30 -14.33 13.41
CA LEU A 418 -4.50 -13.49 12.25
C LEU A 418 -3.49 -12.36 12.24
N TRP A 419 -2.72 -12.27 11.16
CA TRP A 419 -1.81 -11.18 10.86
C TRP A 419 -2.49 -10.18 9.92
N VAL A 420 -2.27 -8.89 10.19
CA VAL A 420 -2.94 -7.80 9.49
C VAL A 420 -1.92 -6.76 9.04
N ALA A 421 -1.90 -6.44 7.75
CA ALA A 421 -1.28 -5.20 7.26
C ALA A 421 -2.26 -4.05 7.52
N ASP A 422 -1.91 -3.19 8.45
CA ASP A 422 -2.70 -2.02 8.85
C ASP A 422 -2.09 -0.78 8.20
N SER A 423 -2.53 -0.49 6.98
CA SER A 423 -1.77 0.29 5.99
C SER A 423 -1.54 1.74 6.40
N GLU A 424 -2.56 2.44 6.86
CA GLU A 424 -2.48 3.84 7.24
C GLU A 424 -1.65 4.09 8.52
N THR A 425 -1.56 3.08 9.40
CA THR A 425 -0.66 3.12 10.55
C THR A 425 0.75 2.63 10.23
N SER A 426 0.98 2.18 8.98
CA SER A 426 2.25 1.55 8.58
C SER A 426 2.68 0.44 9.53
N ALA A 427 1.70 -0.38 9.96
CA ALA A 427 1.87 -1.37 11.01
C ALA A 427 1.57 -2.80 10.54
N VAL A 428 2.14 -3.76 11.26
CA VAL A 428 1.72 -5.16 11.24
C VAL A 428 1.08 -5.47 12.58
N ARG A 429 -0.20 -5.85 12.56
CA ARG A 429 -0.98 -6.17 13.75
C ARG A 429 -1.26 -7.67 13.82
N ARG A 430 -1.57 -8.14 15.02
CA ARG A 430 -1.93 -9.54 15.29
C ARG A 430 -3.24 -9.59 16.05
N VAL A 431 -4.12 -10.52 15.66
CA VAL A 431 -5.31 -10.83 16.41
C VAL A 431 -5.22 -12.28 16.86
N ARG A 432 -5.23 -12.50 18.17
CA ARG A 432 -5.16 -13.83 18.78
C ARG A 432 -6.47 -14.16 19.45
N THR A 433 -6.91 -15.40 19.28
CA THR A 433 -8.10 -15.93 19.96
C THR A 433 -7.65 -16.80 21.13
N GLY A 434 -8.08 -16.44 22.34
CA GLY A 434 -7.83 -17.22 23.55
C GLY A 434 -8.71 -18.47 23.64
N ASP A 435 -8.39 -19.36 24.58
CA ASP A 435 -9.15 -20.60 24.82
C ASP A 435 -10.62 -20.34 25.22
N ASP A 436 -10.92 -19.17 25.72
CA ASP A 436 -12.28 -18.70 26.08
C ASP A 436 -13.03 -18.07 24.89
N GLY A 437 -12.40 -18.00 23.71
CA GLY A 437 -12.93 -17.36 22.51
C GLY A 437 -12.78 -15.83 22.48
N ALA A 438 -12.20 -15.22 23.53
CA ALA A 438 -11.90 -13.80 23.53
C ALA A 438 -10.76 -13.49 22.57
N ARG A 439 -10.89 -12.40 21.81
CA ARG A 439 -9.89 -11.96 20.86
C ARG A 439 -9.15 -10.73 21.39
N THR A 440 -7.85 -10.72 21.20
CA THR A 440 -6.97 -9.60 21.58
C THR A 440 -6.14 -9.15 20.39
N VAL A 441 -6.06 -7.84 20.20
CA VAL A 441 -5.25 -7.20 19.17
C VAL A 441 -3.97 -6.66 19.80
N ASP A 442 -2.83 -6.92 19.16
CA ASP A 442 -1.56 -6.32 19.51
C ASP A 442 -0.73 -5.97 18.26
N THR A 443 0.18 -5.02 18.43
CA THR A 443 1.05 -4.52 17.36
C THR A 443 2.38 -5.25 17.36
N ALA A 444 2.76 -5.85 16.24
CA ALA A 444 4.05 -6.48 16.04
C ALA A 444 5.12 -5.48 15.55
N VAL A 445 4.74 -4.58 14.63
CA VAL A 445 5.60 -3.52 14.06
C VAL A 445 4.73 -2.29 13.84
N GLY A 446 5.24 -1.08 14.11
CA GLY A 446 4.54 0.18 13.90
C GLY A 446 4.25 0.91 15.22
N THR A 447 4.08 2.22 15.16
CA THR A 447 3.89 3.08 16.35
C THR A 447 2.81 4.15 16.18
N GLY A 448 2.22 4.33 14.99
CA GLY A 448 1.11 5.27 14.76
C GLY A 448 0.99 5.81 13.35
N LEU A 449 -0.06 6.62 13.12
CA LEU A 449 -0.49 7.12 11.81
C LEU A 449 0.55 7.93 11.02
N PHE A 450 1.53 8.54 11.69
CA PHE A 450 2.51 9.44 11.06
C PHE A 450 3.95 9.00 11.30
N ASP A 451 4.15 7.74 11.72
CA ASP A 451 5.46 7.19 12.04
C ASP A 451 5.79 6.06 11.06
N PHE A 452 6.31 6.43 9.92
CA PHE A 452 6.60 5.54 8.79
C PHE A 452 8.02 5.74 8.26
N GLY A 453 8.46 4.88 7.36
CA GLY A 453 9.78 4.92 6.71
C GLY A 453 10.32 3.53 6.42
N HIS A 454 11.62 3.43 6.13
CA HIS A 454 12.30 2.17 5.86
C HIS A 454 13.41 1.94 6.88
N VAL A 455 13.09 1.28 8.00
CA VAL A 455 14.06 0.95 9.06
C VAL A 455 13.94 -0.52 9.43
N ASP A 456 15.05 -1.25 9.38
CA ASP A 456 15.19 -2.64 9.84
C ASP A 456 15.65 -2.69 11.31
N GLY A 457 15.56 -3.86 11.93
CA GLY A 457 16.10 -4.16 13.27
C GLY A 457 15.04 -4.50 14.30
N ASP A 458 15.16 -3.94 15.50
CA ASP A 458 14.18 -4.11 16.59
C ASP A 458 12.79 -3.66 16.15
N PRO A 459 11.76 -4.49 16.28
CA PRO A 459 10.38 -4.14 15.87
C PRO A 459 9.86 -2.82 16.45
N ALA A 460 10.29 -2.45 17.65
CA ALA A 460 9.92 -1.17 18.27
C ALA A 460 10.57 0.05 17.57
N GLN A 461 11.66 -0.16 16.83
CA GLN A 461 12.36 0.87 16.07
C GLN A 461 12.18 0.73 14.56
N ALA A 462 11.77 -0.45 14.10
CA ALA A 462 11.50 -0.70 12.68
C ALA A 462 10.39 0.20 12.15
N ARG A 463 10.50 0.55 10.87
CA ARG A 463 9.49 1.35 10.18
C ARG A 463 9.14 0.70 8.84
N LEU A 464 7.86 0.73 8.55
CA LEU A 464 7.25 0.36 7.28
C LEU A 464 6.63 1.61 6.64
N GLN A 465 6.15 1.50 5.42
CA GLN A 465 5.41 2.58 4.77
C GLN A 465 4.26 2.01 3.95
N HIS A 466 3.05 2.16 4.46
CA HIS A 466 1.79 1.75 3.83
C HIS A 466 1.81 0.30 3.29
N PRO A 467 2.05 -0.72 4.13
CA PRO A 467 2.08 -2.12 3.70
C PRO A 467 0.68 -2.58 3.28
N LEU A 468 0.55 -3.29 2.14
CA LEU A 468 -0.73 -3.80 1.64
C LEU A 468 -0.88 -5.33 1.77
N GLY A 469 0.20 -6.06 1.98
CA GLY A 469 0.15 -7.51 2.05
C GLY A 469 0.95 -8.09 3.20
N VAL A 470 0.47 -9.21 3.74
CA VAL A 470 1.17 -10.03 4.74
C VAL A 470 1.01 -11.49 4.41
N THR A 471 2.05 -12.29 4.64
CA THR A 471 2.01 -13.75 4.47
C THR A 471 2.73 -14.42 5.61
N ALA A 472 1.98 -15.16 6.42
CA ALA A 472 2.52 -15.94 7.53
C ALA A 472 3.31 -17.15 7.02
N LEU A 473 4.45 -17.40 7.64
CA LEU A 473 5.31 -18.53 7.33
C LEU A 473 5.17 -19.63 8.40
N PRO A 474 5.49 -20.89 8.06
CA PRO A 474 5.35 -22.02 9.00
C PRO A 474 6.21 -21.88 10.26
N ASP A 475 7.24 -21.05 10.25
CA ASP A 475 8.14 -20.78 11.36
C ASP A 475 7.65 -19.67 12.30
N GLY A 476 6.43 -19.15 12.09
CA GLY A 476 5.85 -18.05 12.85
C GLY A 476 6.36 -16.67 12.45
N SER A 477 7.25 -16.58 11.46
CA SER A 477 7.62 -15.29 10.86
C SER A 477 6.58 -14.84 9.82
N VAL A 478 6.68 -13.58 9.38
CA VAL A 478 5.73 -13.00 8.44
C VAL A 478 6.47 -12.20 7.38
N LEU A 479 6.17 -12.47 6.12
CA LEU A 479 6.54 -11.58 5.01
C LEU A 479 5.54 -10.43 4.92
N VAL A 480 6.05 -9.25 4.63
CA VAL A 480 5.27 -8.02 4.52
C VAL A 480 5.58 -7.38 3.17
N ALA A 481 4.55 -7.17 2.36
CA ALA A 481 4.64 -6.31 1.19
C ALA A 481 4.62 -4.85 1.68
N ASP A 482 5.80 -4.29 1.86
CA ASP A 482 6.04 -2.92 2.35
C ASP A 482 5.97 -1.96 1.16
N THR A 483 4.73 -1.70 0.72
CA THR A 483 4.33 -1.23 -0.60
C THR A 483 5.01 0.07 -1.00
N TYR A 484 4.92 1.10 -0.16
CA TYR A 484 5.49 2.41 -0.49
C TYR A 484 7.01 2.49 -0.26
N ASN A 485 7.59 1.49 0.38
CA ASN A 485 9.05 1.31 0.43
C ASN A 485 9.57 0.47 -0.76
N GLY A 486 8.69 -0.04 -1.63
CA GLY A 486 9.07 -0.90 -2.75
C GLY A 486 9.85 -2.14 -2.31
N ALA A 487 9.46 -2.78 -1.21
CA ALA A 487 10.23 -3.82 -0.56
C ALA A 487 9.36 -4.97 -0.04
N ILE A 488 9.95 -6.17 0.05
CA ILE A 488 9.42 -7.24 0.89
C ILE A 488 10.26 -7.27 2.17
N ARG A 489 9.57 -7.16 3.30
CA ARG A 489 10.17 -7.22 4.62
C ARG A 489 9.79 -8.52 5.30
N ARG A 490 10.57 -8.94 6.27
CA ARG A 490 10.27 -10.08 7.14
C ARG A 490 10.30 -9.66 8.60
N TYR A 491 9.19 -9.88 9.29
CA TYR A 491 9.14 -9.88 10.73
C TYR A 491 9.43 -11.30 11.23
N ALA A 492 10.45 -11.45 12.06
CA ALA A 492 10.76 -12.70 12.77
C ALA A 492 10.43 -12.51 14.26
N PRO A 493 9.57 -13.34 14.88
CA PRO A 493 9.25 -13.25 16.30
C PRO A 493 10.44 -13.65 17.17
N GLU A 494 10.36 -13.34 18.46
CA GLU A 494 11.30 -13.85 19.45
C GLU A 494 11.34 -15.39 19.40
N SER A 495 12.53 -15.96 19.39
CA SER A 495 12.74 -17.40 19.30
C SER A 495 13.89 -17.85 20.19
N THR A 496 14.20 -19.14 20.17
CA THR A 496 15.34 -19.71 20.91
C THR A 496 16.21 -20.49 19.92
N ASP A 497 17.51 -20.15 19.86
CA ASP A 497 18.43 -20.85 18.99
C ASP A 497 18.73 -22.29 19.48
N ALA A 498 19.42 -23.09 18.65
CA ALA A 498 19.79 -24.46 18.98
C ALA A 498 20.71 -24.60 20.23
N ALA A 499 21.32 -23.52 20.68
CA ALA A 499 22.10 -23.45 21.90
C ALA A 499 21.29 -23.04 23.14
N GLY A 500 19.97 -22.83 22.98
CA GLY A 500 19.06 -22.40 24.05
C GLY A 500 19.17 -20.90 24.39
N ARG A 501 19.71 -20.07 23.48
CA ARG A 501 19.82 -18.63 23.68
C ARG A 501 18.62 -17.93 23.05
N ALA A 502 18.05 -16.94 23.74
CA ALA A 502 17.00 -16.12 23.19
C ALA A 502 17.52 -15.34 21.95
N VAL A 503 16.77 -15.42 20.87
CA VAL A 503 16.93 -14.59 19.66
C VAL A 503 15.82 -13.56 19.69
N PRO A 504 16.15 -12.26 19.79
CA PRO A 504 15.12 -11.23 19.85
C PRO A 504 14.33 -11.14 18.55
N ALA A 505 13.09 -10.68 18.65
CA ALA A 505 12.31 -10.37 17.48
C ALA A 505 13.00 -9.31 16.60
N SER A 506 12.85 -9.41 15.28
CA SER A 506 13.50 -8.50 14.35
C SER A 506 12.69 -8.28 13.06
N VAL A 507 12.92 -7.14 12.44
CA VAL A 507 12.47 -6.85 11.07
C VAL A 507 13.69 -6.76 10.16
N SER A 508 13.60 -7.38 9.00
CA SER A 508 14.69 -7.35 7.99
C SER A 508 14.12 -7.18 6.59
N THR A 509 14.90 -6.59 5.71
CA THR A 509 14.54 -6.44 4.29
C THR A 509 14.97 -7.71 3.53
N VAL A 510 14.00 -8.36 2.88
CA VAL A 510 14.24 -9.55 2.02
C VAL A 510 14.65 -9.09 0.63
N THR A 511 13.92 -8.17 0.03
CA THR A 511 14.22 -7.57 -1.28
C THR A 511 13.68 -6.15 -1.36
N ARG A 512 14.19 -5.35 -2.29
CA ARG A 512 13.79 -3.96 -2.52
C ARG A 512 13.88 -3.60 -4.01
N GLY A 513 13.42 -2.40 -4.38
CA GLY A 513 13.40 -1.94 -5.76
C GLY A 513 12.21 -2.50 -6.54
N LEU A 514 11.12 -2.82 -5.83
CA LEU A 514 9.86 -3.29 -6.38
C LEU A 514 8.92 -2.10 -6.65
N ALA A 515 8.06 -2.25 -7.64
CA ALA A 515 7.12 -1.22 -8.02
C ALA A 515 5.78 -1.42 -7.29
N GLU A 516 5.65 -0.86 -6.09
CA GLU A 516 4.50 -1.00 -5.19
C GLU A 516 4.05 -2.46 -5.02
N PRO A 517 4.81 -3.31 -4.33
CA PRO A 517 4.39 -4.68 -4.05
C PRO A 517 3.12 -4.66 -3.20
N ALA A 518 2.03 -5.24 -3.71
CA ALA A 518 0.76 -5.31 -3.00
C ALA A 518 0.56 -6.65 -2.28
N ASP A 519 1.25 -7.70 -2.73
CA ASP A 519 1.12 -9.03 -2.16
C ASP A 519 2.39 -9.87 -2.35
N VAL A 520 2.53 -10.91 -1.52
CA VAL A 520 3.65 -11.84 -1.59
C VAL A 520 3.18 -13.26 -1.28
N LEU A 521 3.45 -14.20 -2.18
CA LEU A 521 3.18 -15.62 -2.00
C LEU A 521 4.48 -16.39 -1.82
N VAL A 522 4.42 -17.51 -1.13
CA VAL A 522 5.55 -18.43 -0.98
C VAL A 522 5.33 -19.65 -1.87
N GLU A 523 6.26 -19.92 -2.76
CA GLU A 523 6.30 -21.16 -3.52
C GLU A 523 7.06 -22.24 -2.74
N HIS A 524 6.54 -23.46 -2.79
CA HIS A 524 7.13 -24.61 -2.12
C HIS A 524 7.70 -25.59 -3.15
N GLY A 525 8.85 -26.15 -2.86
CA GLY A 525 9.46 -27.20 -3.65
C GLY A 525 8.70 -28.53 -3.58
N GLU A 526 9.14 -29.51 -4.36
CA GLU A 526 8.56 -30.87 -4.33
C GLU A 526 8.64 -31.55 -2.95
N ASP A 527 9.58 -31.14 -2.12
CA ASP A 527 9.76 -31.58 -0.72
C ASP A 527 8.88 -30.82 0.28
N GLY A 528 8.09 -29.83 -0.19
CA GLY A 528 7.26 -28.96 0.63
C GLY A 528 8.02 -27.84 1.32
N ALA A 529 9.34 -27.71 1.11
CA ALA A 529 10.11 -26.62 1.66
C ALA A 529 9.88 -25.32 0.87
N PRO A 530 9.82 -24.15 1.55
CA PRO A 530 9.78 -22.87 0.87
C PRO A 530 11.02 -22.65 0.00
N GLN A 531 10.86 -22.21 -1.24
CA GLN A 531 11.96 -22.01 -2.19
C GLN A 531 12.06 -20.55 -2.65
N ASP A 532 10.98 -20.05 -3.27
CA ASP A 532 10.93 -18.75 -3.88
C ASP A 532 9.70 -17.98 -3.38
N ILE A 533 9.69 -16.69 -3.62
CA ILE A 533 8.48 -15.88 -3.45
C ILE A 533 7.99 -15.37 -4.79
N VAL A 534 6.68 -15.27 -4.94
CA VAL A 534 6.04 -14.54 -6.02
C VAL A 534 5.48 -13.24 -5.44
N VAL A 535 5.89 -12.13 -6.00
CA VAL A 535 5.46 -10.79 -5.60
C VAL A 535 4.53 -10.22 -6.66
N VAL A 536 3.42 -9.65 -6.24
CA VAL A 536 2.53 -8.87 -7.10
C VAL A 536 3.04 -7.43 -7.12
N GLU A 537 3.65 -7.02 -8.23
CA GLU A 537 4.11 -5.64 -8.45
C GLU A 537 3.02 -4.82 -9.15
N THR A 538 2.21 -4.13 -8.36
CA THR A 538 1.02 -3.41 -8.84
C THR A 538 1.37 -2.35 -9.89
N ASN A 539 2.33 -1.48 -9.62
CA ASN A 539 2.73 -0.41 -10.55
C ASN A 539 3.60 -0.90 -11.72
N ALA A 540 4.16 -2.11 -11.64
CA ALA A 540 4.81 -2.75 -12.78
C ALA A 540 3.84 -3.62 -13.61
N HIS A 541 2.57 -3.74 -13.21
CA HIS A 541 1.53 -4.50 -13.90
C HIS A 541 1.91 -5.96 -14.13
N ARG A 542 2.56 -6.60 -13.15
CA ARG A 542 3.10 -7.96 -13.32
C ARG A 542 3.19 -8.72 -12.00
N LEU A 543 3.44 -10.01 -12.14
CA LEU A 543 3.96 -10.85 -11.06
C LEU A 543 5.44 -11.13 -11.32
N VAL A 544 6.23 -11.22 -10.27
CA VAL A 544 7.67 -11.53 -10.38
C VAL A 544 8.06 -12.62 -9.38
N ARG A 545 8.81 -13.61 -9.87
CA ARG A 545 9.39 -14.65 -9.01
C ARG A 545 10.77 -14.21 -8.56
N ILE A 546 10.99 -14.24 -7.25
CA ILE A 546 12.25 -13.83 -6.61
C ILE A 546 12.80 -15.01 -5.82
N ALA A 547 13.99 -15.44 -6.20
CA ALA A 547 14.71 -16.45 -5.42
C ALA A 547 15.14 -15.85 -4.09
N VAL A 548 14.68 -16.45 -3.00
CA VAL A 548 14.99 -16.01 -1.65
C VAL A 548 15.87 -17.06 -0.99
N PRO A 549 17.02 -16.68 -0.37
CA PRO A 549 17.80 -17.61 0.43
C PRO A 549 16.92 -18.28 1.49
N GLY A 550 17.00 -19.62 1.61
CA GLY A 550 16.14 -20.41 2.50
C GLY A 550 16.13 -19.92 3.95
N GLU A 551 17.20 -19.27 4.40
CA GLU A 551 17.30 -18.63 5.72
C GLU A 551 16.29 -17.50 5.98
N TYR A 552 15.72 -16.92 4.93
CA TYR A 552 14.65 -15.91 5.02
C TYR A 552 13.24 -16.53 4.98
N LEU A 553 13.12 -17.80 4.57
CA LEU A 553 11.84 -18.48 4.44
C LEU A 553 11.61 -19.54 5.51
N THR A 554 12.67 -19.92 6.23
CA THR A 554 12.61 -20.89 7.35
C THR A 554 13.46 -20.39 8.50
N VAL A 555 12.98 -20.46 9.74
CA VAL A 555 13.85 -20.45 10.91
C VAL A 555 14.41 -21.87 11.01
N ASP A 556 15.70 -22.04 10.72
CA ASP A 556 16.38 -23.28 10.99
C ASP A 556 16.36 -23.51 12.51
N GLU A 557 15.90 -24.66 12.98
CA GLU A 557 16.01 -25.10 14.39
C GLU A 557 17.48 -25.29 14.80
N GLY A 558 18.34 -24.54 14.29
CA GLY A 558 19.76 -24.43 14.53
C GLY A 558 20.26 -23.32 13.64
N ALA A 559 20.01 -22.08 14.05
CA ALA A 559 20.56 -20.90 13.38
C ALA A 559 22.04 -21.15 13.11
N ARG A 560 22.36 -21.71 11.95
CA ARG A 560 23.60 -21.41 11.31
C ARG A 560 23.46 -19.97 10.88
N GLN A 561 23.81 -19.02 11.76
CA GLN A 561 24.36 -17.80 11.23
C GLN A 561 25.29 -18.26 10.12
N THR A 562 24.98 -17.91 8.88
CA THR A 562 25.99 -17.80 7.86
C THR A 562 26.81 -16.61 8.33
N ALA A 563 27.61 -16.85 9.39
CA ALA A 563 28.65 -15.96 9.78
C ALA A 563 29.48 -15.85 8.51
N ARG A 564 29.47 -14.66 7.90
CA ARG A 564 30.49 -14.36 6.87
C ARG A 564 31.78 -14.96 7.35
N PRO A 565 32.48 -15.78 6.56
CA PRO A 565 33.68 -16.44 7.04
C PRO A 565 34.58 -15.38 7.69
N ARG A 566 35.03 -15.65 8.89
CA ARG A 566 35.88 -14.72 9.63
C ARG A 566 37.08 -14.38 8.78
N THR A 567 37.33 -13.09 8.61
CA THR A 567 38.52 -12.63 7.92
C THR A 567 39.67 -12.64 8.91
N ASP A 568 40.70 -13.46 8.64
CA ASP A 568 41.93 -13.45 9.41
C ASP A 568 42.71 -12.16 9.11
N VAL A 569 42.98 -11.35 10.12
CA VAL A 569 43.69 -10.07 10.01
C VAL A 569 44.92 -10.01 10.91
N VAL A 570 45.90 -9.25 10.50
CA VAL A 570 47.12 -9.05 11.30
C VAL A 570 46.95 -7.92 12.29
N ALA A 571 47.28 -8.12 13.55
CA ALA A 571 47.26 -7.09 14.58
C ALA A 571 48.13 -5.87 14.22
N GLY A 572 47.69 -4.67 14.60
CA GLY A 572 48.32 -3.40 14.27
C GLY A 572 47.62 -2.70 13.13
N GLU A 573 48.37 -2.18 12.17
CA GLU A 573 47.79 -1.39 11.06
C GLU A 573 47.09 -2.28 10.03
N LEU A 574 45.80 -1.96 9.75
CA LEU A 574 44.97 -2.56 8.71
C LEU A 574 44.49 -1.43 7.79
N GLU A 575 44.84 -1.51 6.52
CA GLU A 575 44.32 -0.55 5.52
C GLU A 575 42.91 -0.93 5.10
N LEU A 576 41.95 0.00 5.24
CA LEU A 576 40.58 -0.12 4.75
C LEU A 576 40.42 0.75 3.51
N THR A 577 39.99 0.15 2.42
CA THR A 577 39.66 0.85 1.18
C THR A 577 38.25 0.44 0.71
N VAL A 578 37.41 1.40 0.41
CA VAL A 578 36.11 1.17 -0.22
C VAL A 578 36.15 1.70 -1.63
N GLY A 579 36.05 0.84 -2.63
CA GLY A 579 35.90 1.24 -4.04
C GLY A 579 34.51 1.80 -4.28
N PHE A 580 34.40 2.87 -5.05
CA PHE A 580 33.13 3.37 -5.57
C PHE A 580 33.33 3.85 -7.00
N ALA A 581 32.52 3.34 -7.91
CA ALA A 581 32.40 3.82 -9.28
C ALA A 581 30.98 4.38 -9.47
N ALA A 582 30.89 5.67 -9.79
CA ALA A 582 29.58 6.28 -10.08
C ALA A 582 28.93 5.58 -11.29
N PRO A 583 27.62 5.31 -11.27
CA PRO A 583 26.88 4.74 -12.39
C PRO A 583 27.06 5.54 -13.69
N SER A 584 26.76 4.90 -14.83
CA SER A 584 26.80 5.57 -16.14
C SER A 584 25.88 6.80 -16.17
N GLY A 585 26.39 7.94 -16.57
CA GLY A 585 25.65 9.20 -16.57
C GLY A 585 25.73 10.00 -15.27
N GLN A 586 26.48 9.52 -14.28
CA GLN A 586 26.70 10.22 -13.00
C GLN A 586 28.19 10.46 -12.73
N LYS A 587 28.48 11.42 -11.86
CA LYS A 587 29.83 11.79 -11.43
C LYS A 587 29.84 12.24 -9.97
N LEU A 588 30.95 11.96 -9.27
CA LEU A 588 31.19 12.57 -7.97
C LEU A 588 31.27 14.11 -8.12
N ASP A 589 30.54 14.83 -7.27
CA ASP A 589 30.54 16.31 -7.28
C ASP A 589 31.52 16.83 -6.23
N GLU A 590 32.74 17.06 -6.64
CA GLU A 590 33.82 17.58 -5.81
C GLU A 590 33.82 19.12 -5.64
N ARG A 591 32.85 19.84 -6.24
CA ARG A 591 32.80 21.31 -6.18
C ARG A 591 32.69 21.85 -4.74
N TRP A 592 32.14 21.07 -3.83
CA TRP A 592 31.91 21.44 -2.43
C TRP A 592 32.76 20.63 -1.42
N GLY A 593 33.77 19.94 -1.89
CA GLY A 593 34.62 19.03 -1.15
C GLY A 593 34.45 17.57 -1.59
N ASP A 594 35.10 16.65 -0.92
CA ASP A 594 34.95 15.22 -1.22
C ASP A 594 33.53 14.74 -0.85
N PRO A 595 32.72 14.25 -1.83
CA PRO A 595 31.34 13.85 -1.60
C PRO A 595 31.23 12.44 -0.99
N THR A 596 32.30 11.91 -0.41
CA THR A 596 32.32 10.58 0.16
C THR A 596 32.59 10.59 1.67
N GLN A 597 32.09 9.59 2.35
CA GLN A 597 32.18 9.49 3.80
C GLN A 597 32.36 8.03 4.23
N LEU A 598 33.20 7.81 5.22
CA LEU A 598 33.41 6.51 5.83
C LEU A 598 33.23 6.60 7.35
N LYS A 599 32.34 5.76 7.89
CA LYS A 599 32.16 5.56 9.32
C LYS A 599 32.62 4.16 9.69
N VAL A 600 33.44 4.05 10.73
CA VAL A 600 33.94 2.78 11.23
C VAL A 600 33.74 2.69 12.75
N SER A 601 33.29 1.54 13.20
CA SER A 601 33.23 1.16 14.62
C SER A 601 33.52 -0.33 14.77
N SER A 602 33.59 -0.83 15.98
CA SER A 602 33.84 -2.25 16.24
C SER A 602 33.06 -2.78 17.43
N SER A 603 32.85 -4.08 17.45
CA SER A 603 32.33 -4.82 18.60
C SER A 603 33.30 -5.98 18.92
N PRO A 604 33.95 -5.98 20.11
CA PRO A 604 33.92 -4.92 21.14
C PRO A 604 34.63 -3.63 20.67
N GLU A 605 34.31 -2.49 21.31
CA GLU A 605 34.96 -1.20 20.98
C GLU A 605 36.48 -1.25 21.14
N SER A 606 36.99 -2.06 22.08
CA SER A 606 38.44 -2.28 22.34
C SER A 606 39.16 -2.93 21.17
N LEU A 607 38.48 -3.51 20.20
CA LEU A 607 39.11 -4.10 18.99
C LEU A 607 39.87 -3.03 18.18
N LEU A 608 39.41 -1.80 18.17
CA LEU A 608 40.02 -0.66 17.47
C LEU A 608 40.71 0.28 18.46
N LEU A 609 42.05 0.34 18.40
CA LEU A 609 42.81 1.32 19.14
C LEU A 609 42.84 2.68 18.47
N ASP A 610 42.63 2.72 17.14
CA ASP A 610 42.55 3.96 16.35
C ASP A 610 41.82 3.68 15.03
N GLY A 611 41.29 4.75 14.39
CA GLY A 611 40.56 4.68 13.12
C GLY A 611 39.04 4.53 13.24
N ALA A 612 38.50 4.50 14.48
CA ALA A 612 37.05 4.57 14.69
C ALA A 612 36.48 5.95 14.40
N GLY A 613 35.14 6.04 14.19
CA GLY A 613 34.43 7.29 13.95
C GLY A 613 34.12 7.56 12.48
N THR A 614 33.71 8.81 12.17
CA THR A 614 33.30 9.26 10.84
C THR A 614 34.33 10.21 10.25
N SER A 615 34.71 10.02 8.97
CA SER A 615 35.58 10.94 8.23
C SER A 615 35.17 11.02 6.76
N VAL A 616 35.59 12.06 6.09
CA VAL A 616 35.53 12.22 4.65
C VAL A 616 36.51 11.26 3.95
N GLY A 617 36.17 10.79 2.77
CA GLY A 617 36.97 9.83 2.00
C GLY A 617 36.54 8.38 2.19
N LEU A 618 36.99 7.51 1.29
CA LEU A 618 36.68 6.08 1.24
C LEU A 618 37.89 5.19 1.64
N THR A 619 38.95 5.78 2.16
CA THR A 619 40.14 5.05 2.64
C THR A 619 40.45 5.43 4.07
N ARG A 620 40.91 4.47 4.86
CA ARG A 620 41.28 4.69 6.25
C ARG A 620 42.26 3.63 6.78
N THR A 621 43.22 4.06 7.54
CA THR A 621 44.04 3.14 8.33
C THR A 621 43.41 2.88 9.67
N LEU A 622 43.14 1.64 9.99
CA LEU A 622 42.65 1.15 11.28
C LEU A 622 43.79 0.60 12.08
N ARG A 623 43.74 0.74 13.40
CA ARG A 623 44.75 0.10 14.28
C ARG A 623 44.07 -0.88 15.22
N LEU A 624 44.25 -2.17 14.94
CA LEU A 624 43.68 -3.26 15.71
C LEU A 624 44.49 -3.52 16.97
N ASP A 625 43.82 -3.83 18.07
CA ASP A 625 44.42 -4.20 19.33
C ASP A 625 45.11 -5.59 19.18
N PRO A 626 46.42 -5.71 19.46
CA PRO A 626 47.11 -6.98 19.41
C PRO A 626 46.68 -7.98 20.51
N GLU A 627 45.99 -7.52 21.54
CA GLU A 627 45.45 -8.39 22.60
C GLU A 627 44.00 -8.87 22.25
N ALA A 628 43.34 -8.26 21.30
CA ALA A 628 42.06 -8.73 20.79
C ALA A 628 42.26 -10.00 19.94
N THR A 629 41.47 -11.02 20.18
CA THR A 629 41.53 -12.28 19.42
C THR A 629 40.51 -12.35 18.32
N GLU A 630 39.35 -11.68 18.50
CA GLU A 630 38.24 -11.65 17.55
C GLU A 630 37.30 -10.48 17.82
N GLY A 631 36.51 -10.13 16.80
CA GLY A 631 35.47 -9.11 16.91
C GLY A 631 34.78 -8.86 15.55
N VAL A 632 34.00 -7.82 15.48
CA VAL A 632 33.30 -7.40 14.25
C VAL A 632 33.66 -5.94 13.94
N LEU A 633 34.11 -5.68 12.74
CA LEU A 633 34.24 -4.32 12.20
C LEU A 633 32.93 -3.90 11.54
N HIS A 634 32.35 -2.81 12.00
CA HIS A 634 31.17 -2.21 11.42
C HIS A 634 31.61 -1.03 10.55
N ILE A 635 31.35 -1.12 9.26
CA ILE A 635 31.80 -0.15 8.26
C ILE A 635 30.58 0.35 7.50
N THR A 636 30.37 1.66 7.50
CA THR A 636 29.39 2.34 6.65
C THR A 636 30.11 3.24 5.68
N ALA A 637 29.93 3.05 4.38
CA ALA A 637 30.42 3.96 3.36
C ALA A 637 29.28 4.67 2.67
N ARG A 638 29.51 5.96 2.36
CA ARG A 638 28.59 6.81 1.60
C ARG A 638 29.33 7.52 0.47
N ALA A 639 28.66 7.67 -0.68
CA ALA A 639 29.12 8.48 -1.78
C ALA A 639 27.95 9.21 -2.44
N ALA A 640 28.12 10.48 -2.78
CA ALA A 640 27.14 11.24 -3.52
C ALA A 640 27.62 11.47 -4.95
N ALA A 641 26.85 11.01 -5.95
CA ALA A 641 27.13 11.24 -7.36
C ALA A 641 25.95 11.98 -8.01
N CYS A 642 26.25 13.00 -8.81
CA CYS A 642 25.24 13.82 -9.44
C CYS A 642 25.20 13.54 -10.95
N ASP A 643 24.03 13.72 -11.56
CA ASP A 643 23.82 13.54 -12.99
C ASP A 643 24.76 14.44 -13.78
N GLY A 644 25.45 13.86 -14.78
CA GLY A 644 26.43 14.60 -15.57
C GLY A 644 27.14 13.75 -16.60
N GLU A 645 27.35 14.33 -17.81
CA GLU A 645 28.08 13.65 -18.87
C GLU A 645 29.59 13.62 -18.60
N HIS A 646 30.23 12.50 -18.91
CA HIS A 646 31.67 12.38 -18.77
C HIS A 646 32.41 13.45 -19.59
N GLY A 647 33.36 14.14 -18.95
CA GLY A 647 34.11 15.21 -19.60
C GLY A 647 33.47 16.60 -19.65
N ARG A 648 32.21 16.73 -19.11
CA ARG A 648 31.53 18.05 -19.00
C ARG A 648 31.37 18.44 -17.54
N PRO A 649 31.26 19.74 -17.20
CA PRO A 649 30.87 20.17 -15.83
C PRO A 649 29.51 19.59 -15.43
N ILE A 650 29.32 19.32 -14.16
CA ILE A 650 28.03 18.98 -13.62
C ILE A 650 27.11 20.19 -13.68
N PRO A 651 25.88 20.10 -14.24
CA PRO A 651 24.93 21.22 -14.27
C PRO A 651 24.59 21.69 -12.85
N ASP A 652 24.30 22.98 -12.68
CA ASP A 652 23.98 23.54 -11.36
C ASP A 652 22.65 23.02 -10.80
N ASN A 653 21.76 22.48 -11.64
CA ASN A 653 20.49 21.86 -11.29
C ASN A 653 20.49 20.32 -11.45
N ALA A 654 21.68 19.70 -11.51
CA ALA A 654 21.76 18.25 -11.60
C ALA A 654 21.19 17.57 -10.33
N ALA A 655 20.43 16.52 -10.50
CA ALA A 655 20.04 15.66 -9.39
C ALA A 655 21.25 14.91 -8.84
N CYS A 656 21.34 14.78 -7.52
CA CYS A 656 22.41 14.05 -6.85
C CYS A 656 21.85 12.86 -6.11
N HIS A 657 22.49 11.70 -6.28
CA HIS A 657 22.11 10.43 -5.72
C HIS A 657 23.08 10.04 -4.61
N LEU A 658 22.54 9.59 -3.48
CA LEU A 658 23.33 9.09 -2.35
C LEU A 658 23.41 7.57 -2.39
N TYR A 659 24.64 7.05 -2.42
CA TYR A 659 24.94 5.63 -2.32
C TYR A 659 25.44 5.34 -0.92
N GLN A 660 24.85 4.34 -0.26
CA GLN A 660 25.26 3.89 1.06
C GLN A 660 25.28 2.38 1.12
N GLN A 661 26.28 1.83 1.79
CA GLN A 661 26.35 0.41 2.13
C GLN A 661 26.99 0.21 3.48
N ASP A 662 26.48 -0.77 4.21
CA ASP A 662 26.92 -1.14 5.53
C ASP A 662 27.49 -2.58 5.50
N TRP A 663 28.61 -2.80 6.20
CA TRP A 663 29.22 -4.12 6.35
C TRP A 663 29.47 -4.40 7.82
N GLY A 664 29.12 -5.61 8.27
CA GLY A 664 29.61 -6.23 9.50
C GLY A 664 30.63 -7.32 9.12
N ILE A 665 31.89 -7.07 9.38
CA ILE A 665 33.00 -7.99 9.02
C ILE A 665 33.50 -8.64 10.26
N PRO A 666 33.23 -9.95 10.51
CA PRO A 666 33.81 -10.70 11.58
C PRO A 666 35.32 -10.88 11.30
N VAL A 667 36.15 -10.46 12.24
CA VAL A 667 37.61 -10.59 12.12
C VAL A 667 38.16 -11.48 13.22
N ARG A 668 39.23 -12.23 12.86
CA ARG A 668 40.09 -12.88 13.82
C ARG A 668 41.48 -12.22 13.75
N VAL A 669 41.89 -11.67 14.88
CA VAL A 669 43.14 -10.91 14.96
C VAL A 669 44.28 -11.83 15.35
N HIS A 670 45.34 -11.82 14.57
CA HIS A 670 46.54 -12.61 14.80
C HIS A 670 47.73 -11.71 15.09
N ALA A 671 48.52 -12.06 16.10
CA ALA A 671 49.82 -11.42 16.28
C ALA A 671 50.66 -11.61 15.00
N ARG A 672 51.41 -10.60 14.59
CA ARG A 672 52.19 -10.60 13.33
C ARG A 672 53.07 -11.81 13.13
N GLU A 673 53.63 -12.33 14.23
CA GLU A 673 54.53 -13.50 14.20
C GLU A 673 53.76 -14.83 14.12
N ALA A 674 52.47 -14.85 14.42
CA ALA A 674 51.64 -16.04 14.47
C ALA A 674 50.52 -16.01 13.41
N ALA A 675 50.51 -15.03 12.51
CA ALA A 675 49.49 -14.87 11.48
C ALA A 675 49.59 -16.02 10.46
N PRO A 676 48.43 -16.64 10.11
CA PRO A 676 48.41 -17.67 9.06
C PRO A 676 48.76 -17.07 7.70
N GLU A 677 49.18 -17.94 6.76
CA GLU A 677 49.40 -17.54 5.38
C GLU A 677 48.06 -17.07 4.76
N GLY A 678 48.02 -15.79 4.31
CA GLY A 678 46.78 -15.16 3.80
C GLY A 678 46.06 -14.27 4.81
N ALA A 679 46.58 -14.07 6.03
CA ALA A 679 46.00 -13.05 6.92
C ALA A 679 46.14 -11.65 6.33
N GLU A 680 45.04 -10.91 6.34
CA GLU A 680 44.91 -9.65 5.65
C GLU A 680 45.56 -8.50 6.42
N THR A 681 46.27 -7.65 5.74
CA THR A 681 46.75 -6.33 6.23
C THR A 681 46.03 -5.19 5.50
N ARG A 682 45.17 -5.54 4.58
CA ARG A 682 44.33 -4.64 3.81
C ARG A 682 42.93 -5.25 3.64
N LEU A 683 41.92 -4.42 3.78
CA LEU A 683 40.52 -4.78 3.58
C LEU A 683 39.94 -3.95 2.45
N ASP A 684 39.68 -4.60 1.34
CA ASP A 684 39.06 -3.95 0.16
C ASP A 684 37.58 -4.29 0.08
N LEU A 685 36.75 -3.28 0.07
CA LEU A 685 35.28 -3.37 -0.07
C LEU A 685 34.84 -2.64 -1.33
N ASP A 686 33.67 -2.93 -1.83
CA ASP A 686 33.10 -2.29 -3.00
C ASP A 686 31.71 -1.75 -2.67
N LEU A 687 31.58 -0.42 -2.72
CA LEU A 687 30.31 0.27 -2.59
C LEU A 687 29.60 0.21 -3.95
N ARG A 688 28.66 -0.71 -4.08
CA ARG A 688 27.93 -0.92 -5.33
C ARG A 688 26.93 0.20 -5.55
N GLY A 689 27.07 0.95 -6.65
CA GLY A 689 25.98 1.71 -7.19
C GLY A 689 24.91 0.74 -7.71
N LEU A 690 23.68 0.90 -7.24
CA LEU A 690 22.56 0.16 -7.81
C LEU A 690 22.42 0.57 -9.29
N HIS A 691 22.37 -0.41 -10.16
CA HIS A 691 22.11 -0.21 -11.59
C HIS A 691 20.62 -0.27 -11.84
#